data_f3eef49917061c9a5c45476dd61e32fe
#
_entry.id   f3eef49917061c9a5c45476dd61e32fe
#
_cell.length_a   1.000
_cell.length_b   1.000
_cell.length_c   1.000
_cell.angle_alpha   90.00
_cell.angle_beta   90.00
_cell.angle_gamma   90.00
#
_symmetry.space_group_name_H-M   'P 1'
#
loop_
_entity.id
_entity.type
_entity.pdbx_description
1 polymer ?
#
loop_
_entity_poly.entity_id
_entity_poly.type
_entity_poly.pdbx_seq_one_letter_code
_entity_poly.pdbx_strand_id
1 'polypeptide(L)'
;MSKSIPEIYGSLVFNDKVMREKLPKDIYKALRKTIENNTHLELDVANSVAVAMKEWAVEHGATHYTHWFQPMTGFTAEKHDSFISPVGDGQIIMDFSGKELVKGEPDASSFPSGGLRATFEARGYTAWDPTSPAFIKDGTLYIPTAFCSYSGEALDKKTPLLRSMETLNTEAVRILQLLGNKDVTSVSTTIGPEQEYFLVDKALYEQRKDLIFTGRTLFGAMSPKGQEMEDHYFGALKPRVSAYMHDLDEELWKLGIPAKTKHNEVAPAQHELAPIFDTANVAVDHNQLTMEVMKKVADKHGLVCLLHEKPFDGINGSGKHNNWSMITNTGVNLLEPGRTPAENAQFLIFLMAVIKAVDDYADLLRISVASAGNDHRLGANEAPPAIISIFLGDELTAVLDSIENDTFFGKHPLVQMDTGATVLPHFFKDNTDRNRTSPFAFTGNKFEFRSLGSSSSVAGPNIILNTAVAEALRQFYGELKAFPEDQMDEAVRALVKRAILKHKNVIFNGNGYSDEWVQEAEKRGLYNLKSTPDALPYFIHEKNIDLFTSHHIFSKEEIFSRYEILLETYSKTIHIEAKTMEDMVRRDFLPALMTYTDEVAASISAKKAVLATLPCTAQEKLLTTLSGYYEAIYTAEEKLEADLATAEGMTDQPALSLFYHETILPDMDAVRSAVDAAETYIPDSILPYPNYEKLLFSV
;
A
#
# COMPACT_ATOMS: atom_id res chain seq x y z
N MET A 1 29.45 22.06 10.72
CA MET A 1 29.67 20.74 10.10
C MET A 1 28.33 20.04 10.12
N SER A 2 27.87 19.49 9.01
CA SER A 2 26.70 18.61 9.00
C SER A 2 26.97 17.39 9.88
N LYS A 3 26.01 16.98 10.71
CA LYS A 3 26.12 15.75 11.51
C LYS A 3 26.26 14.56 10.57
N SER A 4 26.98 13.54 10.96
CA SER A 4 27.09 12.29 10.19
C SER A 4 25.79 11.48 10.27
N ILE A 5 25.53 10.60 9.29
CA ILE A 5 24.33 9.75 9.28
C ILE A 5 24.14 8.98 10.60
N PRO A 6 25.16 8.32 11.17
CA PRO A 6 25.01 7.67 12.47
C PRO A 6 24.61 8.61 13.63
N GLU A 7 24.92 9.90 13.54
CA GLU A 7 24.54 10.89 14.56
C GLU A 7 23.11 11.40 14.40
N ILE A 8 22.57 11.40 13.18
CA ILE A 8 21.19 11.85 12.92
C ILE A 8 20.16 10.73 12.98
N TYR A 9 20.58 9.46 12.72
CA TYR A 9 19.67 8.32 12.67
C TYR A 9 18.93 8.11 14.00
N GLY A 10 17.60 8.18 13.96
CA GLY A 10 16.74 8.04 15.14
C GLY A 10 16.87 9.16 16.16
N SER A 11 17.47 10.32 15.77
CA SER A 11 17.65 11.45 16.70
C SER A 11 16.34 12.07 17.18
N LEU A 12 15.25 11.88 16.43
CA LEU A 12 13.89 12.33 16.77
C LEU A 12 12.97 11.20 17.22
N VAL A 13 13.53 10.07 17.68
CA VAL A 13 12.76 8.89 18.11
C VAL A 13 13.06 8.56 19.57
N PHE A 14 12.01 8.35 20.37
CA PHE A 14 12.13 7.83 21.73
C PHE A 14 12.41 6.32 21.68
N ASN A 15 13.60 5.98 21.16
CA ASN A 15 14.06 4.63 20.91
C ASN A 15 14.67 3.98 22.16
N ASP A 16 15.12 2.71 22.05
CA ASP A 16 15.70 1.94 23.15
C ASP A 16 16.89 2.65 23.80
N LYS A 17 17.74 3.33 23.02
CA LYS A 17 18.87 4.10 23.54
C LYS A 17 18.36 5.25 24.44
N VAL A 18 17.40 6.02 23.97
CA VAL A 18 16.81 7.13 24.73
C VAL A 18 16.08 6.61 25.97
N MET A 19 15.30 5.52 25.84
CA MET A 19 14.63 4.89 26.97
C MET A 19 15.63 4.48 28.06
N ARG A 20 16.74 3.88 27.67
CA ARG A 20 17.81 3.44 28.62
C ARG A 20 18.51 4.58 29.31
N GLU A 21 18.66 5.74 28.64
CA GLU A 21 19.29 6.93 29.17
C GLU A 21 18.33 7.74 30.07
N LYS A 22 17.04 7.81 29.74
CA LYS A 22 16.06 8.68 30.41
C LYS A 22 15.22 7.99 31.48
N LEU A 23 15.04 6.66 31.43
CA LEU A 23 14.21 5.93 32.36
C LEU A 23 15.05 5.37 33.55
N PRO A 24 14.48 5.32 34.75
CA PRO A 24 15.03 4.51 35.85
C PRO A 24 15.16 3.04 35.42
N LYS A 25 16.19 2.34 35.91
CA LYS A 25 16.55 0.98 35.44
C LYS A 25 15.43 -0.04 35.60
N ASP A 26 14.65 0.05 36.65
CA ASP A 26 13.50 -0.82 36.94
C ASP A 26 12.33 -0.54 35.98
N ILE A 27 12.02 0.73 35.73
CA ILE A 27 11.00 1.17 34.77
C ILE A 27 11.39 0.75 33.34
N TYR A 28 12.65 0.98 32.94
CA TYR A 28 13.17 0.51 31.66
C TYR A 28 12.98 -1.01 31.47
N LYS A 29 13.35 -1.80 32.50
CA LYS A 29 13.19 -3.26 32.44
C LYS A 29 11.72 -3.69 32.37
N ALA A 30 10.83 -3.01 33.11
CA ALA A 30 9.39 -3.28 33.07
C ALA A 30 8.79 -2.98 31.68
N LEU A 31 9.13 -1.81 31.11
CA LEU A 31 8.70 -1.44 29.76
C LEU A 31 9.23 -2.41 28.70
N ARG A 32 10.51 -2.79 28.78
CA ARG A 32 11.12 -3.80 27.86
C ARG A 32 10.40 -5.14 27.95
N LYS A 33 10.08 -5.59 29.15
CA LYS A 33 9.33 -6.83 29.35
C LYS A 33 7.94 -6.76 28.70
N THR A 34 7.24 -5.62 28.82
CA THR A 34 5.95 -5.39 28.14
C THR A 34 6.11 -5.49 26.62
N ILE A 35 7.11 -4.82 26.05
CA ILE A 35 7.38 -4.81 24.60
C ILE A 35 7.77 -6.20 24.08
N GLU A 36 8.65 -6.91 24.78
CA GLU A 36 9.20 -8.21 24.34
C GLU A 36 8.22 -9.37 24.52
N ASN A 37 7.37 -9.33 25.55
CA ASN A 37 6.48 -10.43 25.89
C ASN A 37 4.99 -10.13 25.62
N ASN A 38 4.67 -8.99 25.03
CA ASN A 38 3.29 -8.53 24.79
C ASN A 38 2.42 -8.59 26.07
N THR A 39 2.99 -8.14 27.21
CA THR A 39 2.28 -8.13 28.50
C THR A 39 1.67 -6.76 28.77
N HIS A 40 0.64 -6.73 29.62
CA HIS A 40 0.00 -5.48 30.03
C HIS A 40 1.00 -4.53 30.70
N LEU A 41 0.84 -3.21 30.43
CA LEU A 41 1.65 -2.15 31.03
C LEU A 41 0.96 -1.61 32.30
N GLU A 42 1.69 -1.61 33.42
CA GLU A 42 1.23 -1.04 34.67
C GLU A 42 1.19 0.50 34.61
N LEU A 43 0.18 1.12 35.23
CA LEU A 43 -0.01 2.58 35.18
C LEU A 43 1.16 3.35 35.80
N ASP A 44 1.79 2.83 36.85
CA ASP A 44 2.95 3.46 37.49
C ASP A 44 4.17 3.49 36.56
N VAL A 45 4.34 2.43 35.75
CA VAL A 45 5.36 2.41 34.70
C VAL A 45 5.01 3.46 33.63
N ALA A 46 3.75 3.53 33.20
CA ALA A 46 3.29 4.53 32.22
C ALA A 46 3.51 5.96 32.70
N ASN A 47 3.27 6.28 33.99
CA ASN A 47 3.53 7.59 34.57
C ASN A 47 5.01 7.98 34.45
N SER A 48 5.90 7.06 34.82
CA SER A 48 7.35 7.30 34.73
C SER A 48 7.82 7.48 33.29
N VAL A 49 7.27 6.71 32.34
CA VAL A 49 7.57 6.82 30.90
C VAL A 49 7.04 8.14 30.35
N ALA A 50 5.83 8.57 30.73
CA ALA A 50 5.24 9.83 30.28
C ALA A 50 6.11 11.05 30.64
N VAL A 51 6.57 11.11 31.91
CA VAL A 51 7.47 12.19 32.37
C VAL A 51 8.75 12.23 31.55
N ALA A 52 9.43 11.08 31.42
CA ALA A 52 10.68 10.99 30.68
C ALA A 52 10.51 11.32 29.19
N MET A 53 9.40 10.85 28.58
CA MET A 53 9.06 11.11 27.17
C MET A 53 8.78 12.61 26.95
N LYS A 54 8.03 13.26 27.83
CA LYS A 54 7.77 14.71 27.78
C LYS A 54 9.07 15.50 27.94
N GLU A 55 9.91 15.18 28.95
CA GLU A 55 11.17 15.88 29.16
C GLU A 55 12.08 15.78 27.92
N TRP A 56 12.21 14.60 27.37
CA TRP A 56 12.94 14.38 26.13
C TRP A 56 12.35 15.18 24.96
N ALA A 57 11.02 15.18 24.80
CA ALA A 57 10.36 15.92 23.75
C ALA A 57 10.57 17.44 23.87
N VAL A 58 10.44 18.00 25.08
CA VAL A 58 10.69 19.43 25.34
C VAL A 58 12.15 19.80 25.10
N GLU A 59 13.12 18.96 25.50
CA GLU A 59 14.56 19.16 25.17
C GLU A 59 14.81 19.26 23.65
N HIS A 60 13.94 18.61 22.83
CA HIS A 60 13.99 18.66 21.37
C HIS A 60 13.03 19.73 20.76
N GLY A 61 12.49 20.62 21.59
CA GLY A 61 11.68 21.76 21.15
C GLY A 61 10.20 21.46 20.96
N ALA A 62 9.70 20.29 21.38
CA ALA A 62 8.28 20.01 21.29
C ALA A 62 7.49 20.80 22.33
N THR A 63 6.32 21.32 21.93
CA THR A 63 5.39 22.08 22.75
C THR A 63 4.04 21.37 22.89
N HIS A 64 3.78 20.43 22.02
CA HIS A 64 2.54 19.68 21.91
C HIS A 64 2.82 18.18 21.86
N TYR A 65 1.77 17.37 22.09
CA TYR A 65 1.75 15.93 21.81
C TYR A 65 0.48 15.58 21.02
N THR A 66 0.51 14.45 20.34
CA THR A 66 -0.65 13.90 19.64
C THR A 66 -0.68 12.39 19.76
N HIS A 67 -1.88 11.82 19.93
CA HIS A 67 -2.12 10.42 19.72
C HIS A 67 -2.32 10.17 18.22
N TRP A 68 -1.32 9.57 17.63
CA TRP A 68 -1.24 9.32 16.19
C TRP A 68 -1.69 7.90 15.87
N PHE A 69 -2.66 7.74 14.96
CA PHE A 69 -3.20 6.45 14.58
C PHE A 69 -3.55 6.37 13.09
N GLN A 70 -3.82 5.15 12.61
CA GLN A 70 -4.21 4.86 11.23
C GLN A 70 -5.72 4.61 11.16
N PRO A 71 -6.54 5.57 10.73
CA PRO A 71 -7.99 5.40 10.61
C PRO A 71 -8.34 4.40 9.50
N MET A 72 -9.60 3.97 9.41
CA MET A 72 -10.07 3.09 8.34
C MET A 72 -10.00 3.76 6.96
N THR A 73 -10.12 5.08 6.89
CA THR A 73 -9.98 5.88 5.67
C THR A 73 -8.90 6.95 5.84
N GLY A 74 -8.27 7.36 4.73
CA GLY A 74 -7.14 8.30 4.78
C GLY A 74 -5.83 7.65 5.23
N PHE A 75 -4.81 8.47 5.50
CA PHE A 75 -3.47 7.98 5.88
C PHE A 75 -3.32 7.87 7.38
N THR A 76 -3.39 8.99 8.09
CA THR A 76 -3.19 9.10 9.53
C THR A 76 -4.18 10.09 10.13
N ALA A 77 -4.41 9.97 11.44
CA ALA A 77 -5.24 10.90 12.20
C ALA A 77 -4.46 11.38 13.42
N GLU A 78 -4.62 12.66 13.75
CA GLU A 78 -3.93 13.34 14.84
C GLU A 78 -4.77 14.48 15.40
N LYS A 79 -4.61 14.73 16.71
CA LYS A 79 -5.21 15.86 17.43
C LYS A 79 -4.15 16.39 18.40
N HIS A 80 -3.65 17.58 18.16
CA HIS A 80 -2.56 18.16 18.94
C HIS A 80 -3.07 18.81 20.21
N ASP A 81 -2.59 18.36 21.36
CA ASP A 81 -2.80 18.98 22.65
C ASP A 81 -1.48 19.55 23.19
N SER A 82 -1.49 20.73 23.81
CA SER A 82 -0.28 21.32 24.38
C SER A 82 0.05 20.69 25.74
N PHE A 83 1.35 20.70 26.10
CA PHE A 83 1.79 20.29 27.44
C PHE A 83 1.43 21.31 28.53
N ILE A 84 0.75 22.41 28.22
CA ILE A 84 0.47 23.51 29.16
C ILE A 84 -0.58 23.10 30.20
N SER A 85 -0.22 23.22 31.50
CA SER A 85 -1.14 23.09 32.61
C SER A 85 -1.09 24.35 33.47
N PRO A 86 -2.19 25.13 33.60
CA PRO A 86 -2.25 26.30 34.46
C PRO A 86 -2.09 25.93 35.92
N VAL A 87 -1.22 26.67 36.67
CA VAL A 87 -1.00 26.46 38.11
C VAL A 87 -1.50 27.63 38.95
N GLY A 88 -2.18 28.61 38.37
CA GLY A 88 -2.68 29.81 39.02
C GLY A 88 -1.77 31.03 38.76
N ASP A 89 -2.28 32.21 39.19
CA ASP A 89 -1.55 33.50 39.06
C ASP A 89 -0.96 33.82 37.68
N GLY A 90 -1.55 33.32 36.61
CA GLY A 90 -1.09 33.48 35.25
C GLY A 90 0.16 32.67 34.90
N GLN A 91 0.56 31.73 35.75
CA GLN A 91 1.67 30.82 35.53
C GLN A 91 1.21 29.47 34.97
N ILE A 92 2.10 28.83 34.24
CA ILE A 92 1.90 27.49 33.68
C ILE A 92 3.08 26.58 34.02
N ILE A 93 2.82 25.28 33.98
CA ILE A 93 3.84 24.26 33.90
C ILE A 93 3.67 23.45 32.62
N MET A 94 4.71 22.75 32.21
CA MET A 94 4.63 21.73 31.16
C MET A 94 4.44 20.37 31.81
N ASP A 95 3.26 19.77 31.65
CA ASP A 95 2.87 18.50 32.27
C ASP A 95 2.40 17.49 31.24
N PHE A 96 2.60 16.22 31.53
CA PHE A 96 2.11 15.09 30.74
C PHE A 96 2.11 13.84 31.61
N SER A 97 0.93 13.33 31.89
CA SER A 97 0.72 12.21 32.80
C SER A 97 0.69 10.85 32.07
N GLY A 98 0.90 9.77 32.82
CA GLY A 98 0.72 8.42 32.29
C GLY A 98 -0.71 8.16 31.82
N LYS A 99 -1.72 8.81 32.42
CA LYS A 99 -3.10 8.74 31.94
C LYS A 99 -3.25 9.33 30.54
N GLU A 100 -2.61 10.47 30.28
CA GLU A 100 -2.61 11.11 28.97
C GLU A 100 -1.77 10.33 27.94
N LEU A 101 -0.68 9.68 28.36
CA LEU A 101 0.09 8.79 27.52
C LEU A 101 -0.73 7.58 27.08
N VAL A 102 -1.34 6.89 28.03
CA VAL A 102 -2.00 5.59 27.82
C VAL A 102 -3.31 5.73 27.02
N LYS A 103 -4.06 6.81 27.23
CA LYS A 103 -5.39 6.98 26.68
C LYS A 103 -5.70 8.42 26.29
N GLY A 104 -6.22 8.60 25.07
CA GLY A 104 -6.87 9.82 24.61
C GLY A 104 -8.36 9.59 24.35
N GLU A 105 -9.11 10.68 24.27
CA GLU A 105 -10.56 10.68 24.03
C GLU A 105 -10.91 11.60 22.85
N PRO A 106 -10.54 11.22 21.59
CA PRO A 106 -10.91 12.02 20.42
C PRO A 106 -12.41 11.92 20.14
N ASP A 107 -12.95 12.91 19.42
CA ASP A 107 -14.30 12.86 18.90
C ASP A 107 -14.40 11.84 17.77
N ALA A 108 -15.06 10.69 18.03
CA ALA A 108 -15.24 9.62 17.06
C ALA A 108 -16.36 9.91 16.05
N SER A 109 -17.16 10.97 16.23
CA SER A 109 -18.27 11.29 15.31
C SER A 109 -17.80 11.68 13.92
N SER A 110 -16.56 12.16 13.79
CA SER A 110 -15.94 12.56 12.52
C SER A 110 -15.30 11.39 11.75
N PHE A 111 -15.24 10.19 12.31
CA PHE A 111 -14.64 9.02 11.67
C PHE A 111 -15.70 8.08 11.12
N PRO A 112 -15.48 7.48 9.93
CA PRO A 112 -16.36 6.45 9.38
C PRO A 112 -16.49 5.27 10.34
N SER A 113 -17.71 4.81 10.56
CA SER A 113 -18.00 3.67 11.45
C SER A 113 -18.75 2.52 10.78
N GLY A 114 -19.21 2.69 9.53
CA GLY A 114 -19.97 1.67 8.80
C GLY A 114 -21.14 1.10 9.61
N GLY A 115 -21.87 1.96 10.34
CA GLY A 115 -22.97 1.54 11.19
C GLY A 115 -22.58 0.91 12.55
N LEU A 116 -21.27 0.82 12.85
CA LEU A 116 -20.77 0.18 14.08
C LEU A 116 -21.20 0.92 15.36
N ARG A 117 -21.43 2.21 15.28
CA ARG A 117 -21.88 3.04 16.39
C ARG A 117 -23.11 3.87 16.05
N ALA A 118 -23.87 4.25 17.06
CA ALA A 118 -25.00 5.14 16.87
C ALA A 118 -24.53 6.57 16.52
N THR A 119 -25.30 7.28 15.70
CA THR A 119 -24.94 8.63 15.21
C THR A 119 -24.69 9.65 16.33
N PHE A 120 -25.33 9.47 17.50
CA PHE A 120 -25.17 10.36 18.65
C PHE A 120 -23.96 10.03 19.55
N GLU A 121 -23.27 8.92 19.30
CA GLU A 121 -22.07 8.56 20.05
C GLU A 121 -20.87 9.32 19.51
N ALA A 122 -20.34 10.26 20.28
CA ALA A 122 -19.21 11.08 19.87
C ALA A 122 -17.87 10.60 20.45
N ARG A 123 -17.89 9.84 21.56
CA ARG A 123 -16.65 9.43 22.24
C ARG A 123 -16.00 8.22 21.59
N GLY A 124 -14.69 8.31 21.35
CA GLY A 124 -13.80 7.20 21.04
C GLY A 124 -12.59 7.21 21.96
N TYR A 125 -11.77 6.18 21.87
CA TYR A 125 -10.56 6.08 22.68
C TYR A 125 -9.35 5.74 21.79
N THR A 126 -8.23 6.45 22.03
CA THR A 126 -6.92 6.02 21.60
C THR A 126 -6.22 5.28 22.72
N ALA A 127 -5.45 4.24 22.38
CA ALA A 127 -4.66 3.47 23.33
C ALA A 127 -3.21 3.42 22.86
N TRP A 128 -2.27 3.82 23.73
CA TRP A 128 -0.84 3.79 23.40
C TRP A 128 -0.37 2.39 23.04
N ASP A 129 0.37 2.29 21.94
CA ASP A 129 1.11 1.10 21.55
C ASP A 129 2.58 1.22 21.96
N PRO A 130 3.02 0.59 23.06
CA PRO A 130 4.40 0.65 23.51
C PRO A 130 5.38 -0.10 22.59
N THR A 131 4.89 -0.92 21.67
CA THR A 131 5.71 -1.68 20.72
C THR A 131 6.15 -0.85 19.51
N SER A 132 5.59 0.33 19.32
CA SER A 132 5.99 1.30 18.30
C SER A 132 6.53 2.56 18.96
N PRO A 133 7.77 2.99 18.63
CA PRO A 133 8.41 4.10 19.34
C PRO A 133 7.74 5.45 19.01
N ALA A 134 7.56 6.28 20.04
CA ALA A 134 7.14 7.67 19.86
C ALA A 134 8.24 8.48 19.17
N PHE A 135 7.86 9.53 18.44
CA PHE A 135 8.79 10.35 17.67
C PHE A 135 8.38 11.82 17.69
N ILE A 136 9.32 12.71 17.32
CA ILE A 136 9.07 14.14 17.21
C ILE A 136 9.04 14.56 15.75
N LYS A 137 7.98 15.25 15.37
CA LYS A 137 7.80 15.86 14.06
C LYS A 137 7.16 17.23 14.24
N ASP A 138 7.69 18.26 13.58
CA ASP A 138 7.12 19.62 13.57
C ASP A 138 6.86 20.23 14.97
N GLY A 139 7.76 19.99 15.93
CA GLY A 139 7.62 20.50 17.29
C GLY A 139 6.50 19.84 18.12
N THR A 140 6.06 18.66 17.71
CA THR A 140 5.05 17.85 18.40
C THR A 140 5.59 16.45 18.67
N LEU A 141 5.28 15.91 19.84
CA LEU A 141 5.50 14.51 20.20
C LEU A 141 4.36 13.66 19.63
N TYR A 142 4.70 12.74 18.74
CA TYR A 142 3.77 11.77 18.14
C TYR A 142 3.84 10.45 18.90
N ILE A 143 2.70 10.01 19.38
CA ILE A 143 2.55 8.77 20.16
C ILE A 143 1.75 7.79 19.33
N PRO A 144 2.36 6.70 18.82
CA PRO A 144 1.62 5.67 18.09
C PRO A 144 0.54 5.02 18.96
N THR A 145 -0.69 4.98 18.45
CA THR A 145 -1.84 4.48 19.19
C THR A 145 -2.74 3.60 18.32
N ALA A 146 -3.52 2.76 18.98
CA ALA A 146 -4.72 2.15 18.42
C ALA A 146 -5.92 3.08 18.65
N PHE A 147 -7.01 2.89 17.89
CA PHE A 147 -8.25 3.66 18.03
C PHE A 147 -9.48 2.76 18.03
N CYS A 148 -10.36 2.95 19.02
CA CYS A 148 -11.59 2.19 19.13
C CYS A 148 -12.80 3.07 19.46
N SER A 149 -13.99 2.52 19.22
CA SER A 149 -15.28 3.12 19.60
C SER A 149 -15.45 3.18 21.11
N TYR A 150 -16.52 3.82 21.56
CA TYR A 150 -16.93 3.85 22.98
C TYR A 150 -17.16 2.44 23.54
N SER A 151 -17.68 1.52 22.74
CA SER A 151 -17.96 0.12 23.11
C SER A 151 -16.75 -0.81 22.91
N GLY A 152 -15.64 -0.32 22.32
CA GLY A 152 -14.38 -1.05 22.22
C GLY A 152 -14.08 -1.69 20.87
N GLU A 153 -14.96 -1.54 19.87
CA GLU A 153 -14.69 -2.03 18.51
C GLU A 153 -13.56 -1.23 17.85
N ALA A 154 -12.71 -1.92 17.13
CA ALA A 154 -11.59 -1.30 16.42
C ALA A 154 -12.09 -0.45 15.23
N LEU A 155 -11.75 0.83 15.27
CA LEU A 155 -12.03 1.81 14.21
C LEU A 155 -10.76 2.22 13.45
N ASP A 156 -9.72 1.42 13.54
CA ASP A 156 -8.40 1.65 12.96
C ASP A 156 -7.88 0.42 12.20
N LYS A 157 -6.67 0.55 11.65
CA LYS A 157 -5.94 -0.53 10.98
C LYS A 157 -4.90 -1.20 11.88
N LYS A 158 -4.46 -0.53 12.95
CA LYS A 158 -3.39 -1.04 13.83
C LYS A 158 -3.88 -2.13 14.77
N THR A 159 -5.05 -1.97 15.37
CA THR A 159 -5.62 -2.98 16.28
C THR A 159 -5.71 -4.36 15.63
N PRO A 160 -6.35 -4.53 14.46
CA PRO A 160 -6.39 -5.84 13.81
C PRO A 160 -5.01 -6.32 13.33
N LEU A 161 -4.07 -5.43 12.99
CA LEU A 161 -2.70 -5.81 12.67
C LEU A 161 -2.02 -6.45 13.88
N LEU A 162 -2.05 -5.81 15.04
CA LEU A 162 -1.47 -6.35 16.28
C LEU A 162 -2.10 -7.69 16.67
N ARG A 163 -3.43 -7.80 16.60
CA ARG A 163 -4.16 -9.07 16.83
C ARG A 163 -3.66 -10.17 15.88
N SER A 164 -3.46 -9.87 14.59
CA SER A 164 -2.99 -10.84 13.59
C SER A 164 -1.55 -11.28 13.84
N MET A 165 -0.67 -10.37 14.26
CA MET A 165 0.72 -10.67 14.62
C MET A 165 0.79 -11.59 15.84
N GLU A 166 -0.01 -11.33 16.88
CA GLU A 166 -0.08 -12.17 18.08
C GLU A 166 -0.62 -13.58 17.78
N THR A 167 -1.63 -13.66 16.94
CA THR A 167 -2.21 -14.95 16.49
C THR A 167 -1.18 -15.77 15.74
N LEU A 168 -0.47 -15.17 14.78
CA LEU A 168 0.58 -15.85 14.03
C LEU A 168 1.73 -16.27 14.94
N ASN A 169 2.16 -15.39 15.84
CA ASN A 169 3.17 -15.71 16.85
C ASN A 169 2.79 -16.99 17.64
N THR A 170 1.56 -17.04 18.14
CA THR A 170 1.07 -18.17 18.93
C THR A 170 1.13 -19.48 18.16
N GLU A 171 0.62 -19.50 16.94
CA GLU A 171 0.56 -20.73 16.14
C GLU A 171 1.93 -21.15 15.61
N ALA A 172 2.80 -20.19 15.24
CA ALA A 172 4.15 -20.47 14.79
C ALA A 172 5.02 -21.05 15.91
N VAL A 173 4.95 -20.50 17.13
CA VAL A 173 5.67 -21.00 18.30
C VAL A 173 5.24 -22.43 18.64
N ARG A 174 3.92 -22.73 18.59
CA ARG A 174 3.42 -24.11 18.81
C ARG A 174 4.03 -25.13 17.85
N ILE A 175 4.10 -24.79 16.57
CA ILE A 175 4.72 -25.66 15.55
C ILE A 175 6.21 -25.82 15.84
N LEU A 176 6.93 -24.73 16.08
CA LEU A 176 8.38 -24.77 16.33
C LEU A 176 8.73 -25.60 17.56
N GLN A 177 7.99 -25.44 18.65
CA GLN A 177 8.17 -26.24 19.86
C GLN A 177 7.88 -27.72 19.65
N LEU A 178 6.85 -28.04 18.83
CA LEU A 178 6.53 -29.41 18.43
C LEU A 178 7.65 -30.05 17.60
N LEU A 179 8.36 -29.24 16.78
CA LEU A 179 9.52 -29.67 16.00
C LEU A 179 10.84 -29.71 16.82
N GLY A 180 10.78 -29.49 18.14
CA GLY A 180 11.91 -29.54 19.03
C GLY A 180 12.67 -28.25 19.32
N ASN A 181 12.25 -27.12 18.74
CA ASN A 181 12.85 -25.79 18.98
C ASN A 181 12.32 -25.18 20.29
N LYS A 182 12.78 -25.73 21.43
CA LYS A 182 12.28 -25.37 22.77
C LYS A 182 12.74 -23.99 23.27
N ASP A 183 13.76 -23.42 22.68
CA ASP A 183 14.33 -22.09 22.93
C ASP A 183 13.57 -20.95 22.21
N VAL A 184 12.71 -21.28 21.25
CA VAL A 184 11.86 -20.31 20.58
C VAL A 184 10.65 -19.96 21.47
N THR A 185 10.61 -18.70 21.87
CA THR A 185 9.55 -18.14 22.71
C THR A 185 8.64 -17.16 21.98
N SER A 186 9.12 -16.60 20.86
CA SER A 186 8.31 -15.72 20.02
C SER A 186 8.73 -15.76 18.56
N VAL A 187 7.75 -15.46 17.70
CA VAL A 187 7.92 -15.27 16.25
C VAL A 187 7.30 -13.93 15.87
N SER A 188 8.06 -13.11 15.17
CA SER A 188 7.57 -11.83 14.64
C SER A 188 7.47 -11.89 13.14
N THR A 189 6.44 -11.25 12.58
CA THR A 189 6.38 -10.96 11.15
C THR A 189 7.22 -9.74 10.84
N THR A 190 7.96 -9.80 9.75
CA THR A 190 8.79 -8.71 9.25
C THR A 190 8.34 -8.31 7.86
N ILE A 191 8.31 -7.00 7.60
CA ILE A 191 7.97 -6.47 6.29
C ILE A 191 8.93 -5.36 5.86
N GLY A 192 9.13 -5.26 4.53
CA GLY A 192 9.86 -4.18 3.90
C GLY A 192 9.05 -3.69 2.69
N PRO A 193 8.21 -2.66 2.85
CA PRO A 193 7.41 -2.13 1.75
C PRO A 193 8.26 -1.21 0.86
N GLU A 194 8.27 -1.48 -0.45
CA GLU A 194 8.91 -0.66 -1.47
C GLU A 194 7.89 0.38 -1.95
N GLN A 195 8.19 1.68 -1.83
CA GLN A 195 7.25 2.76 -2.12
C GLN A 195 7.54 3.39 -3.48
N GLU A 196 6.71 3.12 -4.47
CA GLU A 196 6.72 3.82 -5.75
C GLU A 196 5.89 5.11 -5.68
N TYR A 197 6.29 6.13 -6.46
CA TYR A 197 5.64 7.44 -6.49
C TYR A 197 6.02 8.23 -7.74
N PHE A 198 5.20 9.24 -8.09
CA PHE A 198 5.53 10.22 -9.11
C PHE A 198 5.89 11.57 -8.50
N LEU A 199 6.77 12.30 -9.17
CA LEU A 199 7.08 13.71 -8.86
C LEU A 199 6.68 14.59 -10.05
N VAL A 200 5.89 15.61 -9.78
CA VAL A 200 5.51 16.63 -10.77
C VAL A 200 5.85 18.03 -10.27
N ASP A 201 6.06 18.94 -11.21
CA ASP A 201 6.28 20.34 -10.85
C ASP A 201 5.05 20.95 -10.19
N LYS A 202 5.23 21.62 -9.03
CA LYS A 202 4.13 22.17 -8.24
C LYS A 202 3.32 23.21 -9.01
N ALA A 203 3.97 24.08 -9.80
CA ALA A 203 3.28 25.11 -10.57
C ALA A 203 2.41 24.51 -11.70
N LEU A 204 2.79 23.35 -12.23
CA LEU A 204 1.95 22.61 -13.20
C LEU A 204 0.79 21.87 -12.50
N TYR A 205 1.06 21.25 -11.35
CA TYR A 205 0.05 20.59 -10.54
C TYR A 205 -1.08 21.54 -10.12
N GLU A 206 -0.75 22.74 -9.68
CA GLU A 206 -1.73 23.75 -9.24
C GLU A 206 -2.69 24.21 -10.34
N GLN A 207 -2.38 23.93 -11.61
CA GLN A 207 -3.23 24.22 -12.76
C GLN A 207 -4.16 23.04 -13.14
N ARG A 208 -4.10 21.90 -12.41
CA ARG A 208 -4.86 20.68 -12.72
C ARG A 208 -5.82 20.31 -11.59
N LYS A 209 -7.09 20.64 -11.76
CA LYS A 209 -8.14 20.31 -10.78
C LYS A 209 -8.24 18.81 -10.51
N ASP A 210 -8.09 17.98 -11.53
CA ASP A 210 -8.11 16.52 -11.41
C ASP A 210 -6.97 16.00 -10.49
N LEU A 211 -5.73 16.47 -10.66
CA LEU A 211 -4.64 16.10 -9.78
C LEU A 211 -4.88 16.57 -8.34
N ILE A 212 -5.46 17.78 -8.15
CA ILE A 212 -5.74 18.35 -6.83
C ILE A 212 -6.83 17.56 -6.09
N PHE A 213 -7.95 17.24 -6.77
CA PHE A 213 -9.10 16.64 -6.10
C PHE A 213 -9.07 15.11 -6.08
N THR A 214 -8.44 14.48 -7.11
CA THR A 214 -8.49 13.02 -7.27
C THR A 214 -7.11 12.35 -7.19
N GLY A 215 -6.02 13.10 -7.30
CA GLY A 215 -4.66 12.56 -7.33
C GLY A 215 -4.26 11.91 -8.66
N ARG A 216 -5.17 11.89 -9.66
CA ARG A 216 -4.90 11.38 -11.01
C ARG A 216 -5.42 12.32 -12.09
N THR A 217 -4.83 12.22 -13.28
CA THR A 217 -5.34 12.93 -14.46
C THR A 217 -6.60 12.26 -15.00
N LEU A 218 -7.67 13.04 -15.17
CA LEU A 218 -8.90 12.58 -15.80
C LEU A 218 -8.88 12.77 -17.32
N PHE A 219 -7.98 13.65 -17.81
CA PHE A 219 -7.73 13.93 -19.21
C PHE A 219 -6.22 13.97 -19.48
N GLY A 220 -5.82 13.69 -20.72
CA GLY A 220 -4.47 13.85 -21.19
C GLY A 220 -4.16 12.94 -22.38
N ALA A 221 -4.01 13.55 -23.55
CA ALA A 221 -3.46 12.86 -24.71
C ALA A 221 -2.00 12.44 -24.43
N MET A 222 -1.61 11.27 -24.95
CA MET A 222 -0.24 10.77 -24.81
C MET A 222 0.74 11.74 -25.48
N SER A 223 1.86 11.99 -24.77
CA SER A 223 2.99 12.72 -25.36
C SER A 223 3.67 11.91 -26.47
N PRO A 224 4.38 12.58 -27.41
CA PRO A 224 5.09 11.89 -28.49
C PRO A 224 6.14 10.88 -28.00
N LYS A 225 6.63 11.06 -26.77
CA LYS A 225 7.49 10.10 -26.07
C LYS A 225 6.83 9.75 -24.74
N GLY A 226 6.70 8.45 -24.45
CA GLY A 226 6.33 7.90 -23.16
C GLY A 226 7.51 7.15 -22.55
N GLN A 227 7.37 5.83 -22.39
CA GLN A 227 8.37 4.93 -21.82
C GLN A 227 8.96 3.92 -22.83
N GLU A 228 8.76 4.14 -24.14
CA GLU A 228 9.09 3.18 -25.21
C GLU A 228 10.56 2.83 -25.30
N MET A 229 11.44 3.73 -24.86
CA MET A 229 12.89 3.52 -24.90
C MET A 229 13.43 2.83 -23.65
N GLU A 230 12.59 2.66 -22.61
CA GLU A 230 12.99 2.10 -21.31
C GLU A 230 14.22 2.79 -20.69
N ASP A 231 14.41 4.07 -21.03
CA ASP A 231 15.62 4.85 -20.71
C ASP A 231 15.53 5.62 -19.38
N HIS A 232 14.39 5.56 -18.68
CA HIS A 232 14.22 6.22 -17.41
C HIS A 232 14.70 5.36 -16.23
N TYR A 233 14.39 4.08 -16.19
CA TYR A 233 14.68 3.18 -15.07
C TYR A 233 16.17 3.16 -14.68
N PHE A 234 17.06 3.00 -15.67
CA PHE A 234 18.51 3.01 -15.48
C PHE A 234 19.15 4.41 -15.73
N GLY A 235 18.32 5.43 -15.91
CA GLY A 235 18.78 6.80 -16.13
C GLY A 235 19.40 7.40 -14.87
N ALA A 236 20.26 8.40 -15.04
CA ALA A 236 20.79 9.17 -13.92
C ALA A 236 19.66 9.99 -13.27
N LEU A 237 19.70 10.12 -11.95
CA LEU A 237 18.79 11.00 -11.21
C LEU A 237 19.00 12.45 -11.65
N LYS A 238 17.95 13.12 -12.07
CA LYS A 238 18.00 14.55 -12.40
C LYS A 238 18.34 15.37 -11.16
N PRO A 239 19.04 16.52 -11.30
CA PRO A 239 19.53 17.28 -10.12
C PRO A 239 18.46 17.66 -9.11
N ARG A 240 17.28 18.10 -9.57
CA ARG A 240 16.16 18.49 -8.70
C ARG A 240 15.59 17.29 -7.94
N VAL A 241 15.43 16.16 -8.61
CA VAL A 241 14.98 14.89 -8.01
C VAL A 241 16.01 14.37 -7.01
N SER A 242 17.30 14.41 -7.36
CA SER A 242 18.38 13.99 -6.46
C SER A 242 18.43 14.84 -5.19
N ALA A 243 18.22 16.16 -5.27
CA ALA A 243 18.14 17.04 -4.12
C ALA A 243 16.95 16.71 -3.22
N TYR A 244 15.78 16.51 -3.81
CA TYR A 244 14.59 16.05 -3.08
C TYR A 244 14.84 14.72 -2.35
N MET A 245 15.37 13.70 -3.07
CA MET A 245 15.64 12.39 -2.48
C MET A 245 16.69 12.44 -1.37
N HIS A 246 17.66 13.36 -1.46
CA HIS A 246 18.66 13.58 -0.40
C HIS A 246 18.00 14.11 0.89
N ASP A 247 17.20 15.14 0.77
CA ASP A 247 16.53 15.74 1.92
C ASP A 247 15.47 14.79 2.51
N LEU A 248 14.80 14.01 1.66
CA LEU A 248 13.88 12.95 2.09
C LEU A 248 14.59 11.89 2.94
N ASP A 249 15.73 11.38 2.48
CA ASP A 249 16.52 10.41 3.24
C ASP A 249 16.90 10.96 4.62
N GLU A 250 17.38 12.21 4.70
CA GLU A 250 17.77 12.84 5.99
C GLU A 250 16.59 12.96 6.95
N GLU A 251 15.42 13.39 6.48
CA GLU A 251 14.22 13.50 7.32
C GLU A 251 13.76 12.11 7.80
N LEU A 252 13.76 11.10 6.93
CA LEU A 252 13.39 9.74 7.29
C LEU A 252 14.38 9.12 8.29
N TRP A 253 15.69 9.31 8.10
CA TRP A 253 16.70 8.82 9.03
C TRP A 253 16.58 9.46 10.42
N LYS A 254 16.28 10.76 10.53
CA LYS A 254 16.00 11.41 11.83
C LYS A 254 14.83 10.74 12.56
N LEU A 255 13.83 10.30 11.81
CA LEU A 255 12.65 9.57 12.32
C LEU A 255 12.88 8.06 12.51
N GLY A 256 14.11 7.59 12.37
CA GLY A 256 14.47 6.18 12.56
C GLY A 256 14.00 5.26 11.44
N ILE A 257 13.54 5.80 10.32
CA ILE A 257 13.11 5.01 9.15
C ILE A 257 14.35 4.66 8.32
N PRO A 258 14.65 3.37 8.14
CA PRO A 258 15.89 2.93 7.49
C PRO A 258 15.76 2.94 5.96
N ALA A 259 15.45 4.12 5.37
CA ALA A 259 15.45 4.33 3.92
C ALA A 259 16.85 3.99 3.37
N LYS A 260 16.91 3.09 2.39
CA LYS A 260 18.18 2.54 1.88
C LYS A 260 18.35 2.67 0.39
N THR A 261 17.32 2.38 -0.39
CA THR A 261 17.40 2.36 -1.86
C THR A 261 16.50 3.44 -2.43
N LYS A 262 17.00 4.14 -3.43
CA LYS A 262 16.27 5.12 -4.22
C LYS A 262 16.73 5.07 -5.66
N HIS A 263 15.79 5.07 -6.59
CA HIS A 263 16.07 5.05 -8.03
C HIS A 263 14.87 5.56 -8.84
N ASN A 264 15.07 5.69 -10.15
CA ASN A 264 13.98 5.93 -11.09
C ASN A 264 13.21 4.63 -11.35
N GLU A 265 11.91 4.76 -11.58
CA GLU A 265 11.05 3.69 -12.08
C GLU A 265 10.86 3.78 -13.60
N VAL A 266 10.09 2.85 -14.18
CA VAL A 266 9.97 2.70 -15.64
C VAL A 266 9.31 3.90 -16.30
N ALA A 267 8.23 4.44 -15.69
CA ALA A 267 7.53 5.59 -16.26
C ALA A 267 8.31 6.90 -16.06
N PRO A 268 8.23 7.85 -17.00
CA PRO A 268 8.77 9.19 -16.80
C PRO A 268 8.22 9.82 -15.51
N ALA A 269 9.07 10.53 -14.79
CA ALA A 269 8.77 11.17 -13.49
C ALA A 269 8.40 10.20 -12.35
N GLN A 270 8.57 8.90 -12.54
CA GLN A 270 8.32 7.87 -11.53
C GLN A 270 9.61 7.45 -10.82
N HIS A 271 9.50 7.20 -9.52
CA HIS A 271 10.63 6.86 -8.65
C HIS A 271 10.20 5.86 -7.59
N GLU A 272 11.20 5.24 -6.95
CA GLU A 272 10.99 4.30 -5.84
C GLU A 272 11.89 4.62 -4.65
N LEU A 273 11.38 4.35 -3.45
CA LEU A 273 12.11 4.32 -2.19
C LEU A 273 11.86 2.97 -1.52
N ALA A 274 12.94 2.25 -1.18
CA ALA A 274 12.88 0.98 -0.45
C ALA A 274 13.62 1.08 0.88
N PRO A 275 12.93 0.78 2.03
CA PRO A 275 13.56 0.71 3.34
C PRO A 275 14.17 -0.67 3.61
N ILE A 276 15.00 -0.77 4.63
CA ILE A 276 15.31 -2.05 5.26
C ILE A 276 14.04 -2.51 6.01
N PHE A 277 13.79 -3.82 6.01
CA PHE A 277 12.63 -4.40 6.70
C PHE A 277 12.68 -4.21 8.22
N ASP A 278 11.51 -4.19 8.85
CA ASP A 278 11.33 -4.17 10.31
C ASP A 278 10.14 -5.06 10.71
N THR A 279 9.84 -5.15 11.99
CA THR A 279 8.63 -5.80 12.48
C THR A 279 7.39 -5.15 11.86
N ALA A 280 6.37 -5.94 11.57
CA ALA A 280 5.27 -5.50 10.72
C ALA A 280 4.56 -4.24 11.25
N ASN A 281 4.32 -4.13 12.59
CA ASN A 281 3.68 -2.95 13.16
C ASN A 281 4.53 -1.68 13.02
N VAL A 282 5.83 -1.77 13.27
CA VAL A 282 6.77 -0.64 13.13
C VAL A 282 6.92 -0.25 11.66
N ALA A 283 7.10 -1.22 10.77
CA ALA A 283 7.25 -0.96 9.33
C ALA A 283 5.95 -0.37 8.71
N VAL A 284 4.77 -0.75 9.20
CA VAL A 284 3.49 -0.14 8.80
C VAL A 284 3.43 1.33 9.22
N ASP A 285 3.78 1.64 10.47
CA ASP A 285 3.85 3.03 10.96
C ASP A 285 4.88 3.83 10.17
N HIS A 286 6.07 3.26 9.94
CA HIS A 286 7.12 3.88 9.12
C HIS A 286 6.65 4.19 7.71
N ASN A 287 5.90 3.29 7.06
CA ASN A 287 5.40 3.54 5.71
C ASN A 287 4.35 4.67 5.67
N GLN A 288 3.44 4.72 6.65
CA GLN A 288 2.47 5.81 6.76
C GLN A 288 3.18 7.16 6.93
N LEU A 289 4.18 7.20 7.81
CA LEU A 289 5.00 8.39 8.05
C LEU A 289 5.84 8.76 6.81
N THR A 290 6.40 7.78 6.11
CA THR A 290 7.13 7.97 4.85
C THR A 290 6.26 8.68 3.81
N MET A 291 5.02 8.22 3.60
CA MET A 291 4.11 8.84 2.63
C MET A 291 3.79 10.31 2.96
N GLU A 292 3.68 10.63 4.24
CA GLU A 292 3.48 12.01 4.68
C GLU A 292 4.73 12.86 4.46
N VAL A 293 5.90 12.37 4.88
CA VAL A 293 7.20 13.08 4.74
C VAL A 293 7.56 13.30 3.26
N MET A 294 7.29 12.32 2.38
CA MET A 294 7.47 12.46 0.93
C MET A 294 6.75 13.68 0.37
N LYS A 295 5.47 13.87 0.72
CA LYS A 295 4.67 15.02 0.28
C LYS A 295 5.23 16.33 0.81
N LYS A 296 5.58 16.37 2.09
CA LYS A 296 6.12 17.55 2.76
C LYS A 296 7.48 17.98 2.21
N VAL A 297 8.37 17.03 1.96
CA VAL A 297 9.68 17.33 1.37
C VAL A 297 9.54 17.74 -0.09
N ALA A 298 8.64 17.12 -0.87
CA ALA A 298 8.37 17.52 -2.23
C ALA A 298 7.95 19.00 -2.32
N ASP A 299 7.06 19.44 -1.42
CA ASP A 299 6.61 20.83 -1.36
C ASP A 299 7.76 21.82 -1.17
N LYS A 300 8.75 21.50 -0.31
CA LYS A 300 9.97 22.33 -0.11
C LYS A 300 10.81 22.47 -1.38
N HIS A 301 10.77 21.50 -2.28
CA HIS A 301 11.49 21.50 -3.56
C HIS A 301 10.66 22.05 -4.74
N GLY A 302 9.47 22.61 -4.46
CA GLY A 302 8.54 23.05 -5.50
C GLY A 302 8.03 21.90 -6.37
N LEU A 303 7.94 20.71 -5.77
CA LEU A 303 7.42 19.48 -6.36
C LEU A 303 6.16 19.04 -5.63
N VAL A 304 5.39 18.17 -6.26
CA VAL A 304 4.30 17.42 -5.63
C VAL A 304 4.56 15.94 -5.80
N CYS A 305 4.49 15.19 -4.70
CA CYS A 305 4.58 13.73 -4.69
C CYS A 305 3.19 13.13 -4.86
N LEU A 306 2.97 12.45 -5.98
CA LEU A 306 1.73 11.73 -6.28
C LEU A 306 1.87 10.28 -5.83
N LEU A 307 0.99 9.85 -4.95
CA LEU A 307 0.91 8.48 -4.43
C LEU A 307 -0.29 7.70 -4.99
N HIS A 308 -1.04 8.28 -5.92
CA HIS A 308 -2.12 7.56 -6.59
C HIS A 308 -1.56 6.38 -7.41
N GLU A 309 -2.29 5.28 -7.48
CA GLU A 309 -1.87 4.05 -8.16
C GLU A 309 -1.72 4.22 -9.67
N LYS A 310 -2.50 5.12 -10.29
CA LYS A 310 -2.47 5.39 -11.72
C LYS A 310 -2.68 6.88 -11.99
N PRO A 311 -1.69 7.73 -11.68
CA PRO A 311 -1.86 9.18 -11.88
C PRO A 311 -1.90 9.59 -13.35
N PHE A 312 -1.32 8.78 -14.24
CA PHE A 312 -1.30 9.00 -15.68
C PHE A 312 -1.74 7.75 -16.43
N ASP A 313 -2.62 7.90 -17.39
CA ASP A 313 -3.03 6.80 -18.26
C ASP A 313 -1.94 6.46 -19.30
N GLY A 314 -1.95 5.23 -19.81
CA GLY A 314 -1.06 4.77 -20.88
C GLY A 314 0.41 4.47 -20.47
N ILE A 315 0.82 4.75 -19.24
CA ILE A 315 2.14 4.42 -18.69
C ILE A 315 2.03 3.61 -17.40
N ASN A 316 3.17 3.14 -16.85
CA ASN A 316 3.16 2.37 -15.59
C ASN A 316 2.46 3.13 -14.45
N GLY A 317 1.74 2.38 -13.62
CA GLY A 317 1.22 2.86 -12.35
C GLY A 317 2.21 2.63 -11.21
N SER A 318 1.87 3.13 -10.01
CA SER A 318 2.67 2.99 -8.80
C SER A 318 2.05 2.00 -7.82
N GLY A 319 2.86 1.08 -7.36
CA GLY A 319 2.52 0.09 -6.35
C GLY A 319 3.36 0.25 -5.09
N LYS A 320 3.24 -0.79 -4.27
CA LYS A 320 3.98 -0.94 -3.02
C LYS A 320 4.23 -2.42 -2.82
N HIS A 321 5.42 -2.90 -3.20
CA HIS A 321 5.75 -4.30 -3.01
C HIS A 321 5.96 -4.59 -1.53
N ASN A 322 5.16 -5.49 -0.97
CA ASN A 322 5.24 -5.87 0.44
C ASN A 322 6.09 -7.13 0.59
N ASN A 323 7.35 -6.96 0.92
CA ASN A 323 8.26 -8.07 1.26
C ASN A 323 7.93 -8.57 2.66
N TRP A 324 7.44 -9.80 2.79
CA TRP A 324 6.94 -10.39 4.03
C TRP A 324 7.72 -11.67 4.40
N SER A 325 8.09 -11.79 5.67
CA SER A 325 8.73 -12.99 6.22
C SER A 325 8.41 -13.16 7.72
N MET A 326 8.96 -14.21 8.33
CA MET A 326 8.81 -14.53 9.75
C MET A 326 10.17 -14.80 10.37
N ILE A 327 10.43 -14.19 11.54
CA ILE A 327 11.69 -14.37 12.28
C ILE A 327 11.43 -14.77 13.74
N THR A 328 12.20 -15.71 14.24
CA THR A 328 12.16 -16.12 15.66
C THR A 328 12.90 -15.13 16.54
N ASN A 329 12.63 -15.16 17.86
CA ASN A 329 13.44 -14.43 18.86
C ASN A 329 14.91 -14.86 18.88
N THR A 330 15.26 -16.01 18.30
CA THR A 330 16.65 -16.51 18.16
C THR A 330 17.31 -16.02 16.86
N GLY A 331 16.61 -15.23 16.03
CA GLY A 331 17.12 -14.66 14.79
C GLY A 331 17.03 -15.58 13.56
N VAL A 332 16.28 -16.68 13.64
CA VAL A 332 16.11 -17.62 12.52
C VAL A 332 14.94 -17.14 11.64
N ASN A 333 15.20 -16.94 10.35
CA ASN A 333 14.16 -16.70 9.36
C ASN A 333 13.50 -18.03 8.97
N LEU A 334 12.16 -18.13 9.15
CA LEU A 334 11.41 -19.38 8.94
C LEU A 334 11.17 -19.70 7.46
N LEU A 335 11.39 -18.74 6.57
CA LEU A 335 11.32 -18.90 5.12
C LEU A 335 12.70 -19.03 4.47
N GLU A 336 13.76 -19.24 5.26
CA GLU A 336 15.11 -19.54 4.75
C GLU A 336 15.21 -21.02 4.37
N PRO A 337 15.32 -21.37 3.07
CA PRO A 337 15.35 -22.76 2.62
C PRO A 337 16.61 -23.52 3.06
N GLY A 338 17.70 -22.78 3.28
CA GLY A 338 19.00 -23.39 3.58
C GLY A 338 19.62 -24.07 2.36
N ARG A 339 20.63 -24.93 2.62
CA ARG A 339 21.39 -25.61 1.55
C ARG A 339 20.70 -26.88 1.01
N THR A 340 19.76 -27.42 1.78
CA THR A 340 19.01 -28.65 1.44
C THR A 340 17.52 -28.44 1.72
N PRO A 341 16.80 -27.65 0.88
CA PRO A 341 15.41 -27.31 1.13
C PRO A 341 14.48 -28.53 1.29
N ALA A 342 14.72 -29.58 0.52
CA ALA A 342 13.92 -30.82 0.57
C ALA A 342 14.05 -31.60 1.90
N GLU A 343 15.13 -31.36 2.67
CA GLU A 343 15.40 -31.98 3.97
C GLU A 343 15.06 -31.05 5.14
N ASN A 344 14.77 -29.77 4.87
CA ASN A 344 14.43 -28.77 5.89
C ASN A 344 12.95 -28.83 6.25
N ALA A 345 12.59 -29.72 7.18
CA ALA A 345 11.22 -29.95 7.60
C ALA A 345 10.54 -28.66 8.13
N GLN A 346 11.27 -27.84 8.89
CA GLN A 346 10.78 -26.56 9.40
C GLN A 346 10.41 -25.62 8.24
N PHE A 347 11.35 -25.39 7.31
CA PHE A 347 11.11 -24.54 6.14
C PHE A 347 9.91 -25.04 5.32
N LEU A 348 9.82 -26.35 5.06
CA LEU A 348 8.74 -26.94 4.27
C LEU A 348 7.36 -26.75 4.92
N ILE A 349 7.25 -26.87 6.24
CA ILE A 349 6.00 -26.60 6.95
C ILE A 349 5.58 -25.14 6.79
N PHE A 350 6.47 -24.18 7.01
CA PHE A 350 6.14 -22.77 6.88
C PHE A 350 5.88 -22.37 5.42
N LEU A 351 6.63 -22.88 4.47
CA LEU A 351 6.36 -22.72 3.04
C LEU A 351 4.95 -23.22 2.67
N MET A 352 4.61 -24.44 3.09
CA MET A 352 3.29 -25.02 2.81
C MET A 352 2.16 -24.34 3.55
N ALA A 353 2.42 -23.77 4.72
CA ALA A 353 1.43 -22.94 5.42
C ALA A 353 1.11 -21.67 4.64
N VAL A 354 2.12 -21.02 4.04
CA VAL A 354 1.91 -19.86 3.17
C VAL A 354 1.15 -20.25 1.89
N ILE A 355 1.57 -21.32 1.21
CA ILE A 355 0.91 -21.78 -0.02
C ILE A 355 -0.57 -22.12 0.27
N LYS A 356 -0.84 -22.86 1.34
CA LYS A 356 -2.20 -23.18 1.77
C LYS A 356 -3.01 -21.92 2.11
N ALA A 357 -2.42 -20.97 2.84
CA ALA A 357 -3.06 -19.71 3.22
C ALA A 357 -3.47 -18.88 1.99
N VAL A 358 -2.61 -18.82 0.99
CA VAL A 358 -2.88 -18.08 -0.25
C VAL A 358 -3.95 -18.80 -1.09
N ASP A 359 -3.91 -20.14 -1.18
CA ASP A 359 -4.91 -20.91 -1.90
C ASP A 359 -6.31 -20.81 -1.25
N ASP A 360 -6.39 -20.99 0.05
CA ASP A 360 -7.66 -20.97 0.78
C ASP A 360 -8.29 -19.57 0.86
N TYR A 361 -7.47 -18.49 0.88
CA TYR A 361 -7.90 -17.10 1.14
C TYR A 361 -7.42 -16.10 0.09
N ALA A 362 -7.25 -16.53 -1.17
CA ALA A 362 -6.91 -15.68 -2.30
C ALA A 362 -7.90 -14.51 -2.49
N ASP A 363 -9.18 -14.75 -2.21
CA ASP A 363 -10.25 -13.76 -2.20
C ASP A 363 -9.96 -12.61 -1.20
N LEU A 364 -9.59 -12.94 0.03
CA LEU A 364 -9.22 -11.94 1.04
C LEU A 364 -7.95 -11.17 0.68
N LEU A 365 -6.94 -11.84 0.11
CA LEU A 365 -5.73 -11.15 -0.37
C LEU A 365 -6.07 -10.17 -1.49
N ARG A 366 -6.97 -10.54 -2.42
CA ARG A 366 -7.45 -9.60 -3.44
C ARG A 366 -8.22 -8.42 -2.83
N ILE A 367 -9.08 -8.67 -1.83
CA ILE A 367 -9.81 -7.63 -1.11
C ILE A 367 -8.85 -6.67 -0.39
N SER A 368 -7.75 -7.17 0.16
CA SER A 368 -6.78 -6.33 0.90
C SER A 368 -6.14 -5.23 0.06
N VAL A 369 -6.21 -5.35 -1.25
CA VAL A 369 -5.65 -4.41 -2.23
C VAL A 369 -6.71 -3.78 -3.12
N ALA A 370 -8.00 -4.01 -2.82
CA ALA A 370 -9.12 -3.50 -3.57
C ALA A 370 -9.35 -2.01 -3.28
N SER A 371 -9.28 -1.20 -4.31
CA SER A 371 -9.63 0.23 -4.28
C SER A 371 -9.89 0.73 -5.70
N ALA A 372 -10.64 1.83 -5.83
CA ALA A 372 -10.88 2.45 -7.13
C ALA A 372 -9.57 2.80 -7.86
N GLY A 373 -8.59 3.37 -7.15
CA GLY A 373 -7.27 3.69 -7.72
C GLY A 373 -6.51 2.47 -8.20
N ASN A 374 -6.49 1.39 -7.40
CA ASN A 374 -5.75 0.18 -7.73
C ASN A 374 -6.40 -0.66 -8.84
N ASP A 375 -7.74 -0.56 -9.01
CA ASP A 375 -8.44 -1.20 -10.13
C ASP A 375 -7.97 -0.64 -11.49
N HIS A 376 -7.55 0.63 -11.56
CA HIS A 376 -6.93 1.22 -12.76
C HIS A 376 -5.51 0.71 -13.04
N ARG A 377 -4.81 0.20 -12.02
CA ARG A 377 -3.41 -0.26 -12.12
C ARG A 377 -3.29 -1.75 -12.45
N LEU A 378 -4.10 -2.61 -11.79
CA LEU A 378 -3.93 -4.05 -11.86
C LEU A 378 -4.12 -4.62 -13.28
N GLY A 379 -3.26 -5.58 -13.64
CA GLY A 379 -3.38 -6.37 -14.87
C GLY A 379 -2.62 -5.85 -16.09
N ALA A 380 -1.89 -4.72 -15.98
CA ALA A 380 -1.09 -4.18 -17.07
C ALA A 380 0.12 -3.38 -16.58
N ASN A 381 1.12 -3.15 -17.45
CA ASN A 381 2.26 -2.26 -17.18
C ASN A 381 2.99 -2.59 -15.86
N GLU A 382 3.49 -3.81 -15.70
CA GLU A 382 4.20 -4.35 -14.53
C GLU A 382 3.35 -4.53 -13.26
N ALA A 383 2.06 -4.18 -13.28
CA ALA A 383 1.15 -4.50 -12.18
C ALA A 383 0.59 -5.92 -12.35
N PRO A 384 0.58 -6.73 -11.27
CA PRO A 384 0.08 -8.11 -11.36
C PRO A 384 -1.42 -8.16 -11.68
N PRO A 385 -1.93 -9.27 -12.25
CA PRO A 385 -3.35 -9.46 -12.49
C PRO A 385 -4.14 -9.62 -11.19
N ALA A 386 -5.48 -9.55 -11.30
CA ALA A 386 -6.39 -9.76 -10.18
C ALA A 386 -6.45 -11.21 -9.68
N ILE A 387 -5.88 -12.15 -10.42
CA ILE A 387 -5.77 -13.57 -10.04
C ILE A 387 -4.58 -13.72 -9.09
N ILE A 388 -4.84 -14.08 -7.84
CA ILE A 388 -3.79 -14.32 -6.86
C ILE A 388 -3.19 -15.71 -7.09
N SER A 389 -1.91 -15.76 -7.48
CA SER A 389 -1.12 -16.97 -7.68
C SER A 389 0.28 -16.79 -7.06
N ILE A 390 0.97 -17.90 -6.82
CA ILE A 390 2.32 -17.92 -6.21
C ILE A 390 3.36 -18.30 -7.24
N PHE A 391 4.41 -17.49 -7.36
CA PHE A 391 5.65 -17.85 -8.05
C PHE A 391 6.67 -18.42 -7.04
N LEU A 392 7.19 -19.60 -7.31
CA LEU A 392 8.22 -20.25 -6.48
C LEU A 392 9.59 -20.33 -7.14
N GLY A 393 9.64 -20.23 -8.46
CA GLY A 393 10.83 -20.49 -9.27
C GLY A 393 11.13 -21.98 -9.44
N ASP A 394 12.12 -22.27 -10.30
CA ASP A 394 12.39 -23.64 -10.77
C ASP A 394 12.88 -24.57 -9.64
N GLU A 395 13.72 -24.07 -8.73
CA GLU A 395 14.33 -24.90 -7.68
C GLU A 395 13.28 -25.37 -6.67
N LEU A 396 12.48 -24.46 -6.08
CA LEU A 396 11.46 -24.87 -5.12
C LEU A 396 10.34 -25.66 -5.77
N THR A 397 10.01 -25.38 -7.02
CA THR A 397 9.06 -26.23 -7.77
C THR A 397 9.60 -27.66 -7.90
N ALA A 398 10.86 -27.83 -8.29
CA ALA A 398 11.48 -29.14 -8.36
C ALA A 398 11.57 -29.85 -6.98
N VAL A 399 11.79 -29.10 -5.89
CA VAL A 399 11.71 -29.64 -4.52
C VAL A 399 10.32 -30.18 -4.23
N LEU A 400 9.27 -29.40 -4.49
CA LEU A 400 7.89 -29.84 -4.24
C LEU A 400 7.51 -31.03 -5.11
N ASP A 401 7.88 -31.04 -6.39
CA ASP A 401 7.67 -32.15 -7.32
C ASP A 401 8.37 -33.45 -6.85
N SER A 402 9.56 -33.31 -6.30
CA SER A 402 10.29 -34.47 -5.75
C SER A 402 9.60 -35.09 -4.54
N ILE A 403 9.03 -34.27 -3.67
CA ILE A 403 8.25 -34.71 -2.50
C ILE A 403 6.91 -35.34 -2.95
N GLU A 404 6.25 -34.75 -3.92
CA GLU A 404 4.99 -35.28 -4.48
C GLU A 404 5.18 -36.66 -5.06
N ASN A 405 6.28 -36.87 -5.81
CA ASN A 405 6.54 -38.10 -6.55
C ASN A 405 7.42 -39.13 -5.80
N ASP A 406 7.77 -38.85 -4.54
CA ASP A 406 8.70 -39.67 -3.73
C ASP A 406 10.06 -39.91 -4.42
N THR A 407 10.56 -38.91 -5.15
CA THR A 407 11.83 -38.97 -5.82
C THR A 407 12.93 -38.28 -5.04
N PHE A 408 14.19 -38.64 -5.31
CA PHE A 408 15.33 -37.97 -4.67
C PHE A 408 15.62 -36.63 -5.32
N PHE A 409 15.60 -35.55 -4.54
CA PHE A 409 16.09 -34.25 -4.95
C PHE A 409 17.60 -34.15 -4.71
N GLY A 410 18.36 -34.22 -5.80
CA GLY A 410 19.82 -34.07 -5.73
C GLY A 410 20.23 -32.62 -5.39
N LYS A 411 21.43 -32.45 -4.83
CA LYS A 411 22.01 -31.10 -4.68
C LYS A 411 22.18 -30.49 -6.07
N HIS A 412 21.51 -29.38 -6.34
CA HIS A 412 21.85 -28.55 -7.50
C HIS A 412 23.19 -27.85 -7.23
N PRO A 413 24.20 -28.04 -8.08
CA PRO A 413 25.44 -27.30 -7.96
C PRO A 413 25.16 -25.80 -8.17
N LEU A 414 25.71 -24.96 -7.30
CA LEU A 414 25.72 -23.52 -7.52
C LEU A 414 26.33 -23.23 -8.91
N VAL A 415 25.57 -22.62 -9.80
CA VAL A 415 26.04 -22.27 -11.13
C VAL A 415 26.89 -21.01 -11.04
N GLN A 416 28.20 -21.16 -11.32
CA GLN A 416 29.08 -20.01 -11.41
C GLN A 416 28.83 -19.27 -12.70
N MET A 417 28.57 -17.98 -12.61
CA MET A 417 28.40 -17.09 -13.77
C MET A 417 29.77 -16.71 -14.30
N ASP A 418 30.00 -17.01 -15.59
CA ASP A 418 31.13 -16.54 -16.36
C ASP A 418 30.65 -15.54 -17.40
N THR A 419 31.07 -14.30 -17.27
CA THR A 419 30.70 -13.23 -18.20
C THR A 419 31.60 -13.21 -19.46
N GLY A 420 32.62 -14.08 -19.54
CA GLY A 420 33.62 -14.10 -20.61
C GLY A 420 34.65 -12.96 -20.53
N ALA A 421 34.57 -12.07 -19.56
CA ALA A 421 35.51 -10.98 -19.34
C ALA A 421 36.41 -11.29 -18.14
N THR A 422 37.69 -11.53 -18.38
CA THR A 422 38.67 -12.01 -17.40
C THR A 422 38.91 -11.07 -16.22
N VAL A 423 38.56 -9.78 -16.36
CA VAL A 423 38.70 -8.76 -15.30
C VAL A 423 37.51 -8.71 -14.33
N LEU A 424 36.41 -9.38 -14.67
CA LEU A 424 35.21 -9.39 -13.82
C LEU A 424 35.29 -10.51 -12.80
N PRO A 425 34.84 -10.27 -11.56
CA PRO A 425 34.81 -11.31 -10.54
C PRO A 425 33.80 -12.40 -10.92
N HIS A 426 34.14 -13.63 -10.59
CA HIS A 426 33.20 -14.75 -10.65
C HIS A 426 32.20 -14.63 -9.48
N PHE A 427 30.91 -14.86 -9.78
CA PHE A 427 29.85 -14.93 -8.80
C PHE A 427 28.89 -16.08 -9.11
N PHE A 428 28.17 -16.52 -8.11
CA PHE A 428 27.18 -17.58 -8.30
C PHE A 428 25.84 -16.98 -8.70
N LYS A 429 25.14 -17.65 -9.60
CA LYS A 429 23.76 -17.33 -9.97
C LYS A 429 22.86 -17.59 -8.75
N ASP A 430 21.95 -16.68 -8.49
CA ASP A 430 20.89 -16.90 -7.51
C ASP A 430 19.96 -18.03 -7.95
N ASN A 431 19.46 -18.80 -7.03
CA ASN A 431 18.60 -19.97 -7.30
C ASN A 431 17.18 -19.58 -7.70
N THR A 432 16.79 -18.33 -7.48
CA THR A 432 15.46 -17.81 -7.83
C THR A 432 15.60 -16.59 -8.73
N ASP A 433 14.77 -16.54 -9.77
CA ASP A 433 14.54 -15.33 -10.56
C ASP A 433 13.29 -14.62 -10.06
N ARG A 434 13.08 -13.37 -10.47
CA ARG A 434 11.85 -12.60 -10.17
C ARG A 434 10.89 -12.72 -11.33
N ASN A 435 9.63 -13.09 -11.06
CA ASN A 435 8.56 -13.03 -12.04
C ASN A 435 7.77 -11.73 -11.85
N ARG A 436 8.00 -10.75 -12.73
CA ARG A 436 7.35 -9.44 -12.68
C ARG A 436 5.82 -9.49 -12.81
N THR A 437 5.28 -10.58 -13.36
CA THR A 437 3.83 -10.76 -13.58
C THR A 437 3.15 -11.48 -12.42
N SER A 438 3.89 -12.03 -11.47
CA SER A 438 3.32 -12.75 -10.33
C SER A 438 2.85 -11.81 -9.23
N PRO A 439 1.62 -11.95 -8.72
CA PRO A 439 1.13 -11.15 -7.60
C PRO A 439 1.78 -11.51 -6.26
N PHE A 440 2.27 -12.74 -6.11
CA PHE A 440 2.87 -13.23 -4.87
C PHE A 440 4.07 -14.12 -5.20
N ALA A 441 5.28 -13.62 -5.00
CA ALA A 441 6.51 -14.27 -5.44
C ALA A 441 7.43 -14.62 -4.26
N PHE A 442 7.98 -15.84 -4.26
CA PHE A 442 9.08 -16.22 -3.36
C PHE A 442 10.41 -15.66 -3.89
N THR A 443 11.10 -14.89 -3.06
CA THR A 443 12.35 -14.20 -3.44
C THR A 443 13.54 -14.58 -2.56
N GLY A 444 13.72 -15.88 -2.34
CA GLY A 444 14.86 -16.48 -1.65
C GLY A 444 14.62 -16.82 -0.18
N ASN A 445 14.13 -15.89 0.63
CA ASN A 445 13.81 -16.12 2.05
C ASN A 445 12.62 -15.29 2.55
N LYS A 446 11.80 -14.83 1.63
CA LYS A 446 10.61 -14.03 1.88
C LYS A 446 9.64 -14.14 0.71
N PHE A 447 8.40 -13.74 0.92
CA PHE A 447 7.42 -13.53 -0.14
C PHE A 447 7.25 -12.03 -0.41
N GLU A 448 7.13 -11.69 -1.67
CA GLU A 448 6.85 -10.36 -2.15
C GLU A 448 5.42 -10.29 -2.68
N PHE A 449 4.54 -9.56 -2.00
CA PHE A 449 3.17 -9.30 -2.45
C PHE A 449 3.12 -7.99 -3.23
N ARG A 450 2.88 -8.09 -4.54
CA ARG A 450 3.07 -7.02 -5.52
C ARG A 450 1.80 -6.25 -5.90
N SER A 451 0.63 -6.74 -5.46
CA SER A 451 -0.67 -6.18 -5.88
C SER A 451 -1.08 -4.92 -5.13
N LEU A 452 -0.37 -4.52 -4.07
CA LEU A 452 -0.75 -3.38 -3.23
C LEU A 452 -0.51 -2.05 -3.95
N GLY A 453 -1.50 -1.17 -3.91
CA GLY A 453 -1.42 0.17 -4.47
C GLY A 453 -0.56 1.12 -3.64
N SER A 454 0.08 2.09 -4.31
CA SER A 454 1.03 3.05 -3.73
C SER A 454 0.41 3.88 -2.60
N SER A 455 -0.85 4.31 -2.71
CA SER A 455 -1.53 5.13 -1.70
C SER A 455 -2.05 4.34 -0.50
N SER A 456 -2.12 3.01 -0.61
CA SER A 456 -2.76 2.14 0.38
C SER A 456 -1.87 1.88 1.60
N SER A 457 -2.50 1.63 2.76
CA SER A 457 -1.78 1.15 3.94
C SER A 457 -1.35 -0.31 3.79
N VAL A 458 -0.09 -0.61 4.12
CA VAL A 458 0.39 -1.99 4.12
C VAL A 458 -0.21 -2.84 5.25
N ALA A 459 -0.96 -2.27 6.17
CA ALA A 459 -1.64 -3.02 7.23
C ALA A 459 -2.63 -4.05 6.66
N GLY A 460 -3.43 -3.67 5.65
CA GLY A 460 -4.47 -4.53 5.07
C GLY A 460 -3.97 -5.91 4.66
N PRO A 461 -3.05 -6.03 3.69
CA PRO A 461 -2.54 -7.33 3.27
C PRO A 461 -1.82 -8.10 4.38
N ASN A 462 -1.16 -7.41 5.31
CA ASN A 462 -0.47 -8.08 6.43
C ASN A 462 -1.44 -8.66 7.47
N ILE A 463 -2.55 -7.99 7.77
CA ILE A 463 -3.61 -8.53 8.62
C ILE A 463 -4.12 -9.86 8.04
N ILE A 464 -4.41 -9.87 6.75
CA ILE A 464 -4.97 -11.05 6.08
C ILE A 464 -3.93 -12.16 5.97
N LEU A 465 -2.72 -11.86 5.51
CA LEU A 465 -1.67 -12.86 5.36
C LEU A 465 -1.29 -13.50 6.69
N ASN A 466 -1.08 -12.68 7.74
CA ASN A 466 -0.78 -13.19 9.07
C ASN A 466 -1.88 -14.12 9.59
N THR A 467 -3.15 -13.73 9.44
CA THR A 467 -4.29 -14.51 9.92
C THR A 467 -4.45 -15.82 9.15
N ALA A 468 -4.36 -15.77 7.82
CA ALA A 468 -4.49 -16.95 6.97
C ALA A 468 -3.35 -17.96 7.20
N VAL A 469 -2.11 -17.48 7.38
CA VAL A 469 -0.95 -18.34 7.72
C VAL A 469 -1.10 -18.92 9.13
N ALA A 470 -1.58 -18.13 10.09
CA ALA A 470 -1.87 -18.64 11.44
C ALA A 470 -2.91 -19.77 11.41
N GLU A 471 -3.96 -19.62 10.62
CA GLU A 471 -4.98 -20.67 10.44
C GLU A 471 -4.38 -21.94 9.82
N ALA A 472 -3.55 -21.81 8.80
CA ALA A 472 -2.87 -22.94 8.19
C ALA A 472 -1.96 -23.67 9.21
N LEU A 473 -1.17 -22.92 10.00
CA LEU A 473 -0.33 -23.47 11.07
C LEU A 473 -1.15 -24.13 12.18
N ARG A 474 -2.29 -23.53 12.57
CA ARG A 474 -3.22 -24.11 13.55
C ARG A 474 -3.73 -25.49 13.09
N GLN A 475 -4.10 -25.60 11.82
CA GLN A 475 -4.55 -26.87 11.24
C GLN A 475 -3.40 -27.89 11.20
N PHE A 476 -2.20 -27.49 10.77
CA PHE A 476 -1.03 -28.35 10.75
C PHE A 476 -0.63 -28.82 12.17
N TYR A 477 -0.68 -27.93 13.16
CA TYR A 477 -0.47 -28.30 14.56
C TYR A 477 -1.51 -29.33 15.03
N GLY A 478 -2.78 -29.12 14.68
CA GLY A 478 -3.87 -30.05 15.01
C GLY A 478 -3.61 -31.48 14.53
N GLU A 479 -3.04 -31.61 13.32
CA GLU A 479 -2.66 -32.91 12.75
C GLU A 479 -1.40 -33.50 13.38
N LEU A 480 -0.34 -32.69 13.53
CA LEU A 480 0.98 -33.18 13.98
C LEU A 480 1.06 -33.51 15.46
N LYS A 481 0.32 -32.81 16.33
CA LYS A 481 0.39 -32.99 17.80
C LYS A 481 0.02 -34.40 18.29
N ALA A 482 -0.60 -35.21 17.45
CA ALA A 482 -1.00 -36.58 17.77
C ALA A 482 0.16 -37.58 17.60
N PHE A 483 1.24 -37.20 16.93
CA PHE A 483 2.39 -38.06 16.67
C PHE A 483 3.45 -37.94 17.76
N PRO A 484 4.10 -39.05 18.17
CA PRO A 484 5.24 -39.01 19.08
C PRO A 484 6.50 -38.42 18.38
N GLU A 485 7.44 -37.95 19.18
CA GLU A 485 8.65 -37.25 18.71
C GLU A 485 9.48 -38.09 17.71
N ASP A 486 9.57 -39.39 17.92
CA ASP A 486 10.29 -40.33 17.03
C ASP A 486 9.64 -40.59 15.69
N GLN A 487 8.36 -40.19 15.48
CA GLN A 487 7.65 -40.31 14.23
C GLN A 487 7.39 -38.94 13.57
N MET A 488 7.87 -37.86 14.16
CA MET A 488 7.58 -36.49 13.72
C MET A 488 8.07 -36.22 12.29
N ASP A 489 9.27 -36.65 11.92
CA ASP A 489 9.82 -36.43 10.58
C ASP A 489 8.97 -37.12 9.48
N GLU A 490 8.47 -38.32 9.75
CA GLU A 490 7.58 -39.03 8.81
C GLU A 490 6.21 -38.35 8.72
N ALA A 491 5.66 -37.93 9.86
CA ALA A 491 4.40 -37.21 9.94
C ALA A 491 4.46 -35.87 9.17
N VAL A 492 5.56 -35.11 9.32
CA VAL A 492 5.80 -33.86 8.61
C VAL A 492 5.89 -34.09 7.10
N ARG A 493 6.65 -35.09 6.64
CA ARG A 493 6.74 -35.43 5.21
C ARG A 493 5.38 -35.82 4.62
N ALA A 494 4.61 -36.60 5.34
CA ALA A 494 3.26 -36.99 4.93
C ALA A 494 2.30 -35.78 4.86
N LEU A 495 2.37 -34.88 5.84
CA LEU A 495 1.60 -33.64 5.84
C LEU A 495 1.97 -32.76 4.66
N VAL A 496 3.26 -32.48 4.45
CA VAL A 496 3.77 -31.66 3.35
C VAL A 496 3.30 -32.22 2.00
N LYS A 497 3.44 -33.53 1.78
CA LYS A 497 2.99 -34.19 0.55
C LYS A 497 1.48 -34.00 0.32
N ARG A 498 0.63 -34.21 1.34
CA ARG A 498 -0.83 -33.98 1.23
C ARG A 498 -1.15 -32.52 0.94
N ALA A 499 -0.44 -31.59 1.60
CA ALA A 499 -0.63 -30.17 1.39
C ALA A 499 -0.27 -29.75 -0.04
N ILE A 500 0.84 -30.27 -0.60
CA ILE A 500 1.22 -30.03 -2.01
C ILE A 500 0.09 -30.50 -2.93
N LEU A 501 -0.35 -31.74 -2.81
CA LEU A 501 -1.40 -32.33 -3.65
C LEU A 501 -2.70 -31.50 -3.63
N LYS A 502 -3.02 -30.91 -2.49
CA LYS A 502 -4.27 -30.16 -2.31
C LYS A 502 -4.18 -28.71 -2.78
N HIS A 503 -3.05 -28.05 -2.56
CA HIS A 503 -2.91 -26.59 -2.67
C HIS A 503 -1.99 -26.12 -3.82
N LYS A 504 -1.43 -27.04 -4.64
CA LYS A 504 -0.55 -26.67 -5.75
C LYS A 504 -1.24 -25.88 -6.88
N ASN A 505 -2.57 -25.85 -6.90
CA ASN A 505 -3.34 -25.14 -7.93
C ASN A 505 -3.02 -23.63 -7.97
N VAL A 506 -2.64 -23.03 -6.83
CA VAL A 506 -2.29 -21.62 -6.73
C VAL A 506 -0.86 -21.32 -7.24
N ILE A 507 -0.01 -22.36 -7.44
CA ILE A 507 1.37 -22.19 -7.89
C ILE A 507 1.41 -21.99 -9.41
N PHE A 508 2.00 -20.88 -9.86
CA PHE A 508 2.17 -20.56 -11.27
C PHE A 508 3.46 -19.81 -11.52
N ASN A 509 4.34 -20.40 -12.35
CA ASN A 509 5.65 -19.83 -12.67
C ASN A 509 5.71 -19.19 -14.07
N GLY A 510 4.59 -19.12 -14.79
CA GLY A 510 4.50 -18.60 -16.14
C GLY A 510 4.18 -17.10 -16.22
N ASN A 511 3.79 -16.65 -17.42
CA ASN A 511 3.40 -15.25 -17.68
C ASN A 511 1.96 -14.99 -17.19
N GLY A 512 1.82 -14.25 -16.09
CA GLY A 512 0.52 -13.89 -15.50
C GLY A 512 -0.33 -12.93 -16.34
N TYR A 513 0.23 -12.30 -17.38
CA TYR A 513 -0.52 -11.40 -18.28
C TYR A 513 -1.18 -12.10 -19.46
N SER A 514 -0.90 -13.39 -19.67
CA SER A 514 -1.41 -14.09 -20.85
C SER A 514 -2.87 -14.48 -20.70
N ASP A 515 -3.62 -14.48 -21.82
CA ASP A 515 -5.00 -14.95 -21.85
C ASP A 515 -5.11 -16.45 -21.54
N GLU A 516 -4.08 -17.21 -21.87
CA GLU A 516 -3.97 -18.63 -21.54
C GLU A 516 -3.93 -18.85 -20.04
N TRP A 517 -3.26 -17.94 -19.28
CA TRP A 517 -3.27 -18.01 -17.83
C TRP A 517 -4.66 -17.75 -17.25
N VAL A 518 -5.41 -16.79 -17.77
CA VAL A 518 -6.78 -16.53 -17.32
C VAL A 518 -7.65 -17.76 -17.47
N GLN A 519 -7.57 -18.43 -18.63
CA GLN A 519 -8.31 -19.67 -18.90
C GLN A 519 -7.85 -20.83 -18.03
N GLU A 520 -6.56 -20.94 -17.77
CA GLU A 520 -5.99 -21.99 -16.91
C GLU A 520 -6.37 -21.77 -15.45
N ALA A 521 -6.32 -20.53 -14.96
CA ALA A 521 -6.73 -20.18 -13.61
C ALA A 521 -8.20 -20.50 -13.35
N GLU A 522 -9.08 -20.23 -14.31
CA GLU A 522 -10.49 -20.60 -14.23
C GLU A 522 -10.66 -22.13 -14.10
N LYS A 523 -9.96 -22.93 -14.92
CA LYS A 523 -9.97 -24.41 -14.82
C LYS A 523 -9.45 -24.92 -13.49
N ARG A 524 -8.48 -24.20 -12.87
CA ARG A 524 -7.96 -24.51 -11.54
C ARG A 524 -8.89 -24.08 -10.40
N GLY A 525 -9.97 -23.35 -10.71
CA GLY A 525 -10.90 -22.81 -9.72
C GLY A 525 -10.39 -21.59 -8.96
N LEU A 526 -9.39 -20.87 -9.51
CA LEU A 526 -8.86 -19.64 -8.93
C LEU A 526 -9.78 -18.45 -9.21
N TYR A 527 -9.90 -17.56 -8.25
CA TYR A 527 -10.69 -16.33 -8.39
C TYR A 527 -10.03 -15.34 -9.35
N ASN A 528 -10.85 -14.70 -10.19
CA ASN A 528 -10.47 -13.56 -11.03
C ASN A 528 -11.39 -12.37 -10.72
N LEU A 529 -11.19 -11.74 -9.57
CA LEU A 529 -12.00 -10.62 -9.07
C LEU A 529 -11.42 -9.32 -9.61
N LYS A 530 -11.81 -8.95 -10.84
CA LYS A 530 -11.19 -7.86 -11.60
C LYS A 530 -11.38 -6.49 -10.96
N SER A 531 -12.58 -6.24 -10.40
CA SER A 531 -12.92 -4.96 -9.79
C SER A 531 -13.09 -5.06 -8.28
N THR A 532 -13.07 -3.91 -7.63
CA THR A 532 -13.36 -3.80 -6.20
C THR A 532 -14.80 -4.23 -5.87
N PRO A 533 -15.86 -3.82 -6.61
CA PRO A 533 -17.21 -4.34 -6.39
C PRO A 533 -17.35 -5.85 -6.57
N ASP A 534 -16.57 -6.49 -7.46
CA ASP A 534 -16.56 -7.95 -7.61
C ASP A 534 -15.92 -8.63 -6.38
N ALA A 535 -14.90 -8.02 -5.80
CA ALA A 535 -14.13 -8.61 -4.72
C ALA A 535 -14.80 -8.46 -3.35
N LEU A 536 -15.34 -7.30 -3.04
CA LEU A 536 -15.84 -6.96 -1.70
C LEU A 536 -16.91 -7.90 -1.14
N PRO A 537 -17.87 -8.45 -1.92
CA PRO A 537 -18.85 -9.42 -1.39
C PRO A 537 -18.24 -10.65 -0.72
N TYR A 538 -17.02 -11.04 -1.12
CA TYR A 538 -16.31 -12.15 -0.50
C TYR A 538 -15.85 -11.86 0.92
N PHE A 539 -15.72 -10.59 1.31
CA PHE A 539 -15.32 -10.22 2.67
C PHE A 539 -16.29 -10.73 3.74
N ILE A 540 -17.58 -10.78 3.40
CA ILE A 540 -18.66 -11.23 4.27
C ILE A 540 -19.09 -12.68 4.01
N HIS A 541 -18.33 -13.46 3.22
CA HIS A 541 -18.58 -14.92 3.10
C HIS A 541 -18.34 -15.62 4.44
N GLU A 542 -19.14 -16.64 4.74
CA GLU A 542 -19.08 -17.38 5.99
C GLU A 542 -17.67 -17.90 6.31
N LYS A 543 -16.97 -18.47 5.31
CA LYS A 543 -15.56 -18.90 5.41
C LYS A 543 -14.64 -17.81 5.98
N ASN A 544 -14.80 -16.58 5.52
CA ASN A 544 -13.96 -15.46 5.88
C ASN A 544 -14.37 -14.84 7.23
N ILE A 545 -15.66 -14.80 7.52
CA ILE A 545 -16.18 -14.43 8.84
C ILE A 545 -15.64 -15.41 9.90
N ASP A 546 -15.71 -16.70 9.63
CA ASP A 546 -15.20 -17.73 10.53
C ASP A 546 -13.70 -17.62 10.78
N LEU A 547 -12.90 -17.32 9.74
CA LEU A 547 -11.47 -17.08 9.87
C LEU A 547 -11.21 -15.96 10.87
N PHE A 548 -11.79 -14.80 10.66
CA PHE A 548 -11.51 -13.62 11.47
C PHE A 548 -12.05 -13.74 12.90
N THR A 549 -13.26 -14.29 13.07
CA THR A 549 -13.88 -14.41 14.39
C THR A 549 -13.23 -15.50 15.23
N SER A 550 -12.84 -16.65 14.63
CA SER A 550 -12.16 -17.73 15.36
C SER A 550 -10.79 -17.36 15.87
N HIS A 551 -10.11 -16.41 15.21
CA HIS A 551 -8.82 -15.87 15.61
C HIS A 551 -8.92 -14.52 16.34
N HIS A 552 -10.12 -14.04 16.63
CA HIS A 552 -10.37 -12.76 17.31
C HIS A 552 -9.72 -11.54 16.63
N ILE A 553 -9.56 -11.58 15.29
CA ILE A 553 -9.00 -10.49 14.50
C ILE A 553 -10.03 -9.38 14.33
N PHE A 554 -11.25 -9.78 13.91
CA PHE A 554 -12.42 -8.92 13.82
C PHE A 554 -13.61 -9.60 14.48
N SER A 555 -14.46 -8.80 15.12
CA SER A 555 -15.82 -9.22 15.42
C SER A 555 -16.66 -9.24 14.13
N LYS A 556 -17.81 -9.88 14.17
CA LYS A 556 -18.73 -9.90 13.03
C LYS A 556 -19.17 -8.47 12.67
N GLU A 557 -19.43 -7.65 13.66
CA GLU A 557 -19.81 -6.25 13.51
C GLU A 557 -18.68 -5.45 12.86
N GLU A 558 -17.43 -5.66 13.28
CA GLU A 558 -16.24 -5.03 12.68
C GLU A 558 -16.05 -5.42 11.21
N ILE A 559 -16.37 -6.65 10.81
CA ILE A 559 -16.31 -7.13 9.42
C ILE A 559 -17.35 -6.40 8.56
N PHE A 560 -18.61 -6.38 8.98
CA PHE A 560 -19.67 -5.71 8.24
C PHE A 560 -19.45 -4.20 8.14
N SER A 561 -18.99 -3.56 9.21
CA SER A 561 -18.61 -2.14 9.20
C SER A 561 -17.56 -1.85 8.13
N ARG A 562 -16.49 -2.66 8.05
CA ARG A 562 -15.44 -2.48 7.05
C ARG A 562 -15.93 -2.71 5.63
N TYR A 563 -16.79 -3.70 5.43
CA TYR A 563 -17.43 -3.96 4.16
C TYR A 563 -18.20 -2.73 3.65
N GLU A 564 -19.06 -2.15 4.48
CA GLU A 564 -19.82 -0.94 4.18
C GLU A 564 -18.90 0.25 3.86
N ILE A 565 -17.86 0.48 4.67
CA ILE A 565 -16.91 1.58 4.46
C ILE A 565 -16.14 1.42 3.14
N LEU A 566 -15.76 0.21 2.77
CA LEU A 566 -15.03 -0.04 1.52
C LEU A 566 -15.91 0.21 0.30
N LEU A 567 -17.17 -0.24 0.30
CA LEU A 567 -18.15 0.04 -0.76
C LEU A 567 -18.40 1.54 -0.90
N GLU A 568 -18.66 2.21 0.22
CA GLU A 568 -18.92 3.65 0.25
C GLU A 568 -17.70 4.45 -0.24
N THR A 569 -16.49 4.07 0.18
CA THR A 569 -15.25 4.72 -0.26
C THR A 569 -15.04 4.56 -1.76
N TYR A 570 -15.28 3.36 -2.31
CA TYR A 570 -15.21 3.11 -3.75
C TYR A 570 -16.14 4.02 -4.53
N SER A 571 -17.42 4.03 -4.17
CA SER A 571 -18.44 4.84 -4.85
C SER A 571 -18.16 6.34 -4.75
N LYS A 572 -17.78 6.84 -3.57
CA LYS A 572 -17.44 8.25 -3.35
C LYS A 572 -16.20 8.69 -4.13
N THR A 573 -15.18 7.82 -4.25
CA THR A 573 -13.97 8.14 -5.01
C THR A 573 -14.32 8.38 -6.47
N ILE A 574 -15.05 7.47 -7.12
CA ILE A 574 -15.45 7.61 -8.51
C ILE A 574 -16.44 8.77 -8.70
N HIS A 575 -17.33 8.99 -7.72
CA HIS A 575 -18.24 10.15 -7.76
C HIS A 575 -17.47 11.48 -7.79
N ILE A 576 -16.45 11.64 -6.94
CA ILE A 576 -15.60 12.84 -6.94
C ILE A 576 -14.86 12.99 -8.26
N GLU A 577 -14.33 11.92 -8.82
CA GLU A 577 -13.68 11.92 -10.13
C GLU A 577 -14.64 12.35 -11.23
N ALA A 578 -15.83 11.75 -11.29
CA ALA A 578 -16.85 12.09 -12.29
C ALA A 578 -17.32 13.55 -12.18
N LYS A 579 -17.59 14.05 -10.97
CA LYS A 579 -17.95 15.46 -10.75
C LYS A 579 -16.81 16.41 -11.12
N THR A 580 -15.57 16.04 -10.88
CA THR A 580 -14.41 16.82 -11.30
C THR A 580 -14.29 16.84 -12.82
N MET A 581 -14.55 15.71 -13.48
CA MET A 581 -14.57 15.60 -14.94
C MET A 581 -15.62 16.51 -15.57
N GLU A 582 -16.87 16.50 -15.05
CA GLU A 582 -17.94 17.42 -15.48
C GLU A 582 -17.51 18.89 -15.34
N ASP A 583 -16.96 19.28 -14.19
CA ASP A 583 -16.52 20.66 -13.94
C ASP A 583 -15.44 21.09 -14.95
N MET A 584 -14.43 20.25 -15.19
CA MET A 584 -13.35 20.52 -16.13
C MET A 584 -13.85 20.60 -17.58
N VAL A 585 -14.76 19.71 -17.98
CA VAL A 585 -15.34 19.76 -19.35
C VAL A 585 -16.11 21.05 -19.57
N ARG A 586 -17.04 21.37 -18.67
CA ARG A 586 -17.96 22.51 -18.82
C ARG A 586 -17.28 23.85 -18.69
N ARG A 587 -16.37 24.00 -17.76
CA ARG A 587 -15.78 25.29 -17.40
C ARG A 587 -14.45 25.56 -18.02
N ASP A 588 -13.71 24.52 -18.38
CA ASP A 588 -12.34 24.67 -18.86
C ASP A 588 -12.20 24.21 -20.32
N PHE A 589 -12.52 22.96 -20.65
CA PHE A 589 -12.18 22.37 -21.95
C PHE A 589 -13.10 22.83 -23.11
N LEU A 590 -14.41 22.72 -22.94
CA LEU A 590 -15.34 23.15 -24.00
C LEU A 590 -15.23 24.65 -24.34
N PRO A 591 -15.06 25.56 -23.35
CA PRO A 591 -14.75 26.96 -23.65
C PRO A 591 -13.45 27.16 -24.40
N ALA A 592 -12.39 26.42 -24.08
CA ALA A 592 -11.12 26.49 -24.78
C ALA A 592 -11.23 25.96 -26.22
N LEU A 593 -11.91 24.82 -26.42
CA LEU A 593 -12.16 24.24 -27.73
C LEU A 593 -13.01 25.20 -28.62
N MET A 594 -14.03 25.83 -28.03
CA MET A 594 -14.86 26.84 -28.73
C MET A 594 -14.02 28.05 -29.15
N THR A 595 -13.16 28.57 -28.27
CA THR A 595 -12.24 29.67 -28.56
C THR A 595 -11.37 29.37 -29.79
N TYR A 596 -10.76 28.19 -29.82
CA TYR A 596 -9.92 27.78 -30.95
C TYR A 596 -10.73 27.55 -32.23
N THR A 597 -11.91 27.00 -32.11
CA THR A 597 -12.84 26.81 -33.23
C THR A 597 -13.23 28.14 -33.87
N ASP A 598 -13.54 29.15 -33.03
CA ASP A 598 -13.85 30.52 -33.46
C ASP A 598 -12.65 31.21 -34.16
N GLU A 599 -11.43 31.03 -33.64
CA GLU A 599 -10.21 31.55 -34.29
C GLU A 599 -10.02 30.96 -35.69
N VAL A 600 -10.23 29.65 -35.86
CA VAL A 600 -10.14 28.98 -37.17
C VAL A 600 -11.21 29.50 -38.11
N ALA A 601 -12.46 29.61 -37.64
CA ALA A 601 -13.59 30.14 -38.42
C ALA A 601 -13.36 31.60 -38.85
N ALA A 602 -12.89 32.45 -37.93
CA ALA A 602 -12.55 33.86 -38.23
C ALA A 602 -11.41 33.94 -39.26
N SER A 603 -10.39 33.09 -39.17
CA SER A 603 -9.28 33.01 -40.14
C SER A 603 -9.77 32.65 -41.54
N ILE A 604 -10.67 31.67 -41.68
CA ILE A 604 -11.30 31.30 -42.96
C ILE A 604 -12.07 32.47 -43.54
N SER A 605 -12.92 33.11 -42.71
CA SER A 605 -13.77 34.23 -43.11
C SER A 605 -12.94 35.42 -43.60
N ALA A 606 -11.88 35.79 -42.87
CA ALA A 606 -10.98 36.88 -43.24
C ALA A 606 -10.25 36.61 -44.57
N LYS A 607 -9.78 35.39 -44.80
CA LYS A 607 -9.09 35.02 -46.04
C LYS A 607 -10.05 35.07 -47.24
N LYS A 608 -11.27 34.53 -47.11
CA LYS A 608 -12.28 34.54 -48.18
C LYS A 608 -12.85 35.93 -48.46
N ALA A 609 -12.84 36.81 -47.47
CA ALA A 609 -13.26 38.21 -47.67
C ALA A 609 -12.23 38.99 -48.53
N VAL A 610 -10.94 38.66 -48.43
CA VAL A 610 -9.88 39.28 -49.27
C VAL A 610 -9.84 38.66 -50.67
N LEU A 611 -9.97 37.34 -50.78
CA LEU A 611 -9.98 36.63 -52.06
C LEU A 611 -10.89 35.40 -51.94
N ALA A 612 -12.10 35.51 -52.53
CA ALA A 612 -13.15 34.48 -52.42
C ALA A 612 -12.70 33.10 -52.97
N THR A 613 -11.75 33.06 -53.91
CA THR A 613 -11.21 31.85 -54.54
C THR A 613 -10.03 31.26 -53.78
N LEU A 614 -9.57 31.87 -52.69
CA LEU A 614 -8.44 31.36 -51.90
C LEU A 614 -8.80 29.98 -51.30
N PRO A 615 -7.99 28.95 -51.54
CA PRO A 615 -8.26 27.62 -51.00
C PRO A 615 -8.06 27.60 -49.48
N CYS A 616 -9.11 27.21 -48.76
CA CYS A 616 -9.10 27.04 -47.31
C CYS A 616 -9.44 25.60 -46.89
N THR A 617 -9.30 24.63 -47.79
CA THR A 617 -9.73 23.24 -47.60
C THR A 617 -9.19 22.59 -46.31
N ALA A 618 -7.90 22.79 -45.98
CA ALA A 618 -7.32 22.25 -44.77
C ALA A 618 -7.94 22.87 -43.50
N GLN A 619 -8.19 24.17 -43.50
CA GLN A 619 -8.80 24.90 -42.39
C GLN A 619 -10.29 24.54 -42.23
N GLU A 620 -11.02 24.36 -43.35
CA GLU A 620 -12.43 23.93 -43.34
C GLU A 620 -12.54 22.49 -42.80
N LYS A 621 -11.62 21.62 -43.15
CA LYS A 621 -11.51 20.27 -42.56
C LYS A 621 -11.24 20.34 -41.05
N LEU A 622 -10.25 21.15 -40.62
CA LEU A 622 -9.96 21.34 -39.20
C LEU A 622 -11.19 21.87 -38.45
N LEU A 623 -11.87 22.89 -38.98
CA LEU A 623 -13.07 23.43 -38.37
C LEU A 623 -14.17 22.37 -38.18
N THR A 624 -14.38 21.54 -39.20
CA THR A 624 -15.34 20.43 -39.15
C THR A 624 -14.96 19.42 -38.09
N THR A 625 -13.67 19.07 -37.98
CA THR A 625 -13.15 18.14 -37.01
C THR A 625 -13.33 18.65 -35.58
N LEU A 626 -12.95 19.92 -35.32
CA LEU A 626 -13.11 20.54 -33.99
C LEU A 626 -14.59 20.63 -33.56
N SER A 627 -15.48 21.01 -34.50
CA SER A 627 -16.93 21.04 -34.25
C SER A 627 -17.48 19.64 -33.94
N GLY A 628 -16.98 18.62 -34.65
CA GLY A 628 -17.34 17.23 -34.37
C GLY A 628 -16.91 16.75 -32.97
N TYR A 629 -15.73 17.15 -32.53
CA TYR A 629 -15.29 16.85 -31.15
C TYR A 629 -16.11 17.58 -30.09
N TYR A 630 -16.48 18.84 -30.34
CA TYR A 630 -17.35 19.59 -29.44
C TYR A 630 -18.67 18.85 -29.19
N GLU A 631 -19.39 18.44 -30.27
CA GLU A 631 -20.61 17.67 -30.15
C GLU A 631 -20.45 16.32 -29.48
N ALA A 632 -19.35 15.61 -29.78
CA ALA A 632 -19.04 14.31 -29.16
C ALA A 632 -18.82 14.44 -27.65
N ILE A 633 -18.03 15.42 -27.23
CA ILE A 633 -17.73 15.69 -25.81
C ILE A 633 -19.02 16.11 -25.09
N TYR A 634 -19.80 17.02 -25.66
CA TYR A 634 -21.04 17.48 -25.07
C TYR A 634 -22.05 16.33 -24.88
N THR A 635 -22.22 15.49 -25.91
CA THR A 635 -23.12 14.32 -25.82
C THR A 635 -22.68 13.30 -24.78
N ALA A 636 -21.37 13.01 -24.69
CA ALA A 636 -20.83 12.07 -23.70
C ALA A 636 -20.99 12.62 -22.27
N GLU A 637 -20.79 13.92 -22.09
CA GLU A 637 -20.94 14.60 -20.82
C GLU A 637 -22.41 14.67 -20.36
N GLU A 638 -23.37 14.96 -21.25
CA GLU A 638 -24.80 14.88 -20.92
C GLU A 638 -25.21 13.48 -20.43
N LYS A 639 -24.65 12.45 -21.04
CA LYS A 639 -24.90 11.06 -20.58
C LYS A 639 -24.35 10.82 -19.20
N LEU A 640 -23.10 11.22 -18.93
CA LEU A 640 -22.47 11.10 -17.62
C LEU A 640 -23.29 11.82 -16.54
N GLU A 641 -23.77 13.05 -16.81
CA GLU A 641 -24.61 13.81 -15.87
C GLU A 641 -25.93 13.07 -15.56
N ALA A 642 -26.61 12.53 -16.58
CA ALA A 642 -27.86 11.80 -16.41
C ALA A 642 -27.68 10.53 -15.55
N ASP A 643 -26.58 9.81 -15.77
CA ASP A 643 -26.28 8.58 -15.02
C ASP A 643 -25.78 8.89 -13.60
N LEU A 644 -25.06 9.99 -13.39
CA LEU A 644 -24.73 10.48 -12.03
C LEU A 644 -25.98 10.87 -11.23
N ALA A 645 -26.94 11.54 -11.86
CA ALA A 645 -28.23 11.84 -11.22
C ALA A 645 -29.00 10.57 -10.83
N THR A 646 -28.86 9.50 -11.62
CA THR A 646 -29.42 8.18 -11.29
C THR A 646 -28.71 7.57 -10.07
N ALA A 647 -27.37 7.64 -10.03
CA ALA A 647 -26.58 7.15 -8.91
C ALA A 647 -26.91 7.84 -7.58
N GLU A 648 -27.15 9.17 -7.61
CA GLU A 648 -27.52 9.95 -6.43
C GLU A 648 -28.87 9.50 -5.81
N GLY A 649 -29.73 8.87 -6.58
CA GLY A 649 -31.01 8.29 -6.12
C GLY A 649 -30.89 6.88 -5.51
N MET A 650 -29.73 6.22 -5.63
CA MET A 650 -29.51 4.87 -5.14
C MET A 650 -29.08 4.85 -3.66
N THR A 651 -29.63 3.94 -2.87
CA THR A 651 -29.35 3.82 -1.43
C THR A 651 -28.70 2.49 -1.05
N ASP A 652 -28.80 1.48 -1.91
CA ASP A 652 -28.19 0.17 -1.70
C ASP A 652 -26.71 0.22 -2.09
N GLN A 653 -25.81 0.14 -1.13
CA GLN A 653 -24.37 0.33 -1.35
C GLN A 653 -23.72 -0.69 -2.31
N PRO A 654 -24.01 -2.00 -2.23
CA PRO A 654 -23.54 -2.97 -3.21
C PRO A 654 -23.98 -2.64 -4.64
N ALA A 655 -25.28 -2.38 -4.85
CA ALA A 655 -25.80 -2.03 -6.16
C ALA A 655 -25.24 -0.67 -6.67
N LEU A 656 -25.06 0.29 -5.79
CA LEU A 656 -24.47 1.59 -6.11
C LEU A 656 -23.00 1.45 -6.57
N SER A 657 -22.19 0.67 -5.84
CA SER A 657 -20.79 0.45 -6.21
C SER A 657 -20.65 -0.25 -7.57
N LEU A 658 -21.52 -1.22 -7.84
CA LEU A 658 -21.58 -1.90 -9.13
C LEU A 658 -22.01 -0.94 -10.25
N PHE A 659 -22.99 -0.07 -10.01
CA PHE A 659 -23.42 0.96 -10.96
C PHE A 659 -22.30 1.94 -11.30
N TYR A 660 -21.49 2.37 -10.30
CA TYR A 660 -20.32 3.18 -10.57
C TYR A 660 -19.31 2.45 -11.45
N HIS A 661 -19.10 1.16 -11.21
CA HIS A 661 -18.18 0.35 -12.02
C HIS A 661 -18.67 0.12 -13.45
N GLU A 662 -19.93 -0.32 -13.60
CA GLU A 662 -20.46 -0.79 -14.89
C GLU A 662 -21.03 0.32 -15.78
N THR A 663 -21.38 1.48 -15.19
CA THR A 663 -22.02 2.58 -15.93
C THR A 663 -21.19 3.85 -15.87
N ILE A 664 -20.88 4.38 -14.68
CA ILE A 664 -20.21 5.68 -14.55
C ILE A 664 -18.77 5.63 -15.09
N LEU A 665 -17.97 4.62 -14.78
CA LEU A 665 -16.62 4.51 -15.33
C LEU A 665 -16.60 4.43 -16.86
N PRO A 666 -17.41 3.61 -17.54
CA PRO A 666 -17.50 3.64 -19.00
C PRO A 666 -17.94 4.99 -19.58
N ASP A 667 -18.83 5.73 -18.91
CA ASP A 667 -19.22 7.07 -19.35
C ASP A 667 -18.07 8.06 -19.20
N MET A 668 -17.32 8.00 -18.08
CA MET A 668 -16.11 8.79 -17.91
C MET A 668 -15.06 8.48 -18.98
N ASP A 669 -14.89 7.22 -19.35
CA ASP A 669 -13.95 6.79 -20.41
C ASP A 669 -14.39 7.33 -21.78
N ALA A 670 -15.70 7.41 -22.05
CA ALA A 670 -16.22 8.00 -23.28
C ALA A 670 -15.94 9.51 -23.34
N VAL A 671 -16.16 10.24 -22.25
CA VAL A 671 -15.82 11.67 -22.14
C VAL A 671 -14.33 11.88 -22.32
N ARG A 672 -13.50 11.12 -21.60
CA ARG A 672 -12.04 11.18 -21.69
C ARG A 672 -11.55 10.95 -23.12
N SER A 673 -12.00 9.88 -23.76
CA SER A 673 -11.58 9.54 -25.12
C SER A 673 -11.87 10.67 -26.13
N ALA A 674 -13.02 11.33 -25.99
CA ALA A 674 -13.38 12.46 -26.86
C ALA A 674 -12.53 13.70 -26.59
N VAL A 675 -12.26 14.02 -25.32
CA VAL A 675 -11.42 15.14 -24.89
C VAL A 675 -9.97 14.93 -25.30
N ASP A 676 -9.39 13.77 -25.01
CA ASP A 676 -8.00 13.46 -25.34
C ASP A 676 -7.74 13.47 -26.86
N ALA A 677 -8.73 13.01 -27.67
CA ALA A 677 -8.65 13.12 -29.12
C ALA A 677 -8.68 14.59 -29.58
N ALA A 678 -9.51 15.43 -29.00
CA ALA A 678 -9.58 16.85 -29.30
C ALA A 678 -8.32 17.60 -28.85
N GLU A 679 -7.73 17.25 -27.73
CA GLU A 679 -6.50 17.82 -27.17
C GLU A 679 -5.35 17.80 -28.18
N THR A 680 -5.24 16.76 -29.00
CA THR A 680 -4.19 16.63 -30.02
C THR A 680 -4.24 17.73 -31.13
N TYR A 681 -5.33 18.46 -31.22
CA TYR A 681 -5.54 19.54 -32.20
C TYR A 681 -5.44 20.94 -31.58
N ILE A 682 -5.53 21.05 -30.26
CA ILE A 682 -5.57 22.35 -29.57
C ILE A 682 -4.15 22.83 -29.30
N PRO A 683 -3.78 24.08 -29.67
CA PRO A 683 -2.50 24.64 -29.31
C PRO A 683 -2.29 24.72 -27.78
N ASP A 684 -1.09 24.47 -27.32
CA ASP A 684 -0.67 24.58 -25.91
C ASP A 684 -1.06 25.91 -25.24
N SER A 685 -1.08 27.00 -26.01
CA SER A 685 -1.46 28.34 -25.54
C SER A 685 -2.95 28.51 -25.23
N ILE A 686 -3.79 27.60 -25.72
CA ILE A 686 -5.24 27.60 -25.55
C ILE A 686 -5.68 26.48 -24.63
N LEU A 687 -4.88 25.41 -24.53
CA LEU A 687 -5.20 24.27 -23.66
C LEU A 687 -5.36 24.74 -22.20
N PRO A 688 -6.47 24.45 -21.52
CA PRO A 688 -6.77 25.05 -20.21
C PRO A 688 -5.99 24.45 -19.04
N TYR A 689 -5.22 23.40 -19.28
CA TYR A 689 -4.38 22.72 -18.27
C TYR A 689 -3.09 22.16 -18.89
N PRO A 690 -2.03 21.92 -18.11
CA PRO A 690 -0.79 21.30 -18.58
C PRO A 690 -1.04 19.89 -19.14
N ASN A 691 -0.50 19.61 -20.33
CA ASN A 691 -0.55 18.30 -20.98
C ASN A 691 0.46 17.32 -20.36
N TYR A 692 0.43 16.04 -20.79
CA TYR A 692 1.33 14.99 -20.32
C TYR A 692 2.80 15.29 -20.60
N GLU A 693 3.14 15.93 -21.73
CA GLU A 693 4.51 16.32 -22.05
C GLU A 693 5.09 17.22 -20.94
N LYS A 694 4.35 18.23 -20.50
CA LYS A 694 4.78 19.13 -19.43
C LYS A 694 4.84 18.42 -18.08
N LEU A 695 3.84 17.62 -17.74
CA LEU A 695 3.78 16.95 -16.42
C LEU A 695 4.88 15.88 -16.24
N LEU A 696 5.16 15.10 -17.29
CA LEU A 696 6.05 13.95 -17.20
C LEU A 696 7.53 14.26 -17.50
N PHE A 697 7.81 15.38 -18.18
CA PHE A 697 9.17 15.68 -18.65
C PHE A 697 9.77 16.98 -18.11
N SER A 698 9.04 17.74 -17.29
CA SER A 698 9.55 19.00 -16.68
C SER A 698 10.42 18.79 -15.44
N VAL A 699 10.32 17.65 -14.78
CA VAL A 699 11.07 17.32 -13.55
C VAL A 699 12.25 16.42 -13.86
#